data_bcea6f067810a9ba9ee853cb5cf4a411
#
_entry.id   bcea6f067810a9ba9ee853cb5cf4a411
#
_cell.length_a   1.000
_cell.length_b   1.000
_cell.length_c   1.000
_cell.angle_alpha   90.00
_cell.angle_beta   90.00
_cell.angle_gamma   90.00
#
_symmetry.space_group_name_H-M   'P 1'
#
loop_
_entity.id
_entity.type
_entity.pdbx_description
1 polymer ?
#
loop_
_entity_poly.entity_id
_entity_poly.type
_entity_poly.pdbx_seq_one_letter_code
_entity_poly.pdbx_strand_id
1 'polypeptide(L)'
;MRGYITTILFLFASIIMGFEASAQLSQGALRTRYSLNDAWRFSQVYVPNDKAQMVDLPHTWSKAECQYTTAQYVRQLHVPYTLRGKRLFLRFGGAMSVTNVLVNGKYVGEHKGSYTSFTFEITDKVRYGEDNTITVVVSNNLRSDLLPISTEHNLYGGIYRDVELLVTNKNIISPTFYSSDGVFVQQREVAAEQASGVVTLYLSAVDEGAHQITVRFIAPDGYEVARYTTKAGKTDKLTSIEIPYQIDYPDLWSPDSPTLYRVEAIVGNPDRPSDKVECNIGFRDIAISKDNRLLINGKEVDVRGVHMPHDRQGAGIALSQEHLISDLELVQDMGANAIRSLIGPHLSSLYDACDKEGMMVWVDNPFTRNVVLFNDICYYPSEALRENGFEQLREVIYQNYNHPSVVMWGIFSLVAQRGDDVVSYVRELNDLAHEIDTSRPTVACSNVDGDINFVTDLIVLRQDVGWYKGSFDDIRVWNRQLSENKKFKELRFGVSYGEEGAITHVADNLQRAEQGARFRPERAQTLMHESYAQLLSESGIFWGVWLNNMFDYLSPYRGESMNYSGLVCFDHTTQKDAYFLYRALWNKSEPTLYIAERRWKSRCDALQTIRVYSSVERPTLVVDRDSVELRQVTECCWQADSVTIGERTMIRVYDGTGNHRDSVELRVDKLRVAR
;
A
#
# COMPACT_ATOMS: atom_id res chain seq x y z
N MET A 1 57.18 -3.91 15.28
CA MET A 1 56.99 -4.56 13.97
C MET A 1 56.15 -5.86 14.01
N ARG A 2 55.70 -6.37 15.14
CA ARG A 2 54.84 -7.56 15.24
C ARG A 2 53.30 -7.27 15.26
N GLY A 3 52.91 -6.03 15.43
CA GLY A 3 51.47 -5.67 15.52
C GLY A 3 50.77 -5.36 14.19
N TYR A 4 51.51 -5.02 13.16
CA TYR A 4 50.93 -4.63 11.85
C TYR A 4 50.67 -5.82 10.91
N ILE A 5 51.36 -6.94 11.10
CA ILE A 5 51.21 -8.15 10.26
C ILE A 5 49.88 -8.88 10.62
N THR A 6 49.47 -8.84 11.86
CA THR A 6 48.23 -9.49 12.33
C THR A 6 46.97 -8.77 11.85
N THR A 7 47.02 -7.45 11.71
CA THR A 7 45.84 -6.64 11.25
C THR A 7 45.65 -6.77 9.73
N ILE A 8 46.72 -6.91 8.96
CA ILE A 8 46.63 -7.11 7.51
C ILE A 8 46.12 -8.53 7.16
N LEU A 9 46.51 -9.54 7.95
CA LEU A 9 46.00 -10.91 7.79
C LEU A 9 44.51 -11.03 8.16
N PHE A 10 44.01 -10.25 9.11
CA PHE A 10 42.57 -10.21 9.44
C PHE A 10 41.72 -9.46 8.38
N LEU A 11 42.27 -8.42 7.74
CA LEU A 11 41.60 -7.74 6.63
C LEU A 11 41.55 -8.62 5.36
N PHE A 12 42.58 -9.39 5.06
CA PHE A 12 42.54 -10.33 3.95
C PHE A 12 41.66 -11.57 4.23
N ALA A 13 41.60 -12.04 5.47
CA ALA A 13 40.69 -13.11 5.86
C ALA A 13 39.23 -12.68 5.80
N SER A 14 38.88 -11.41 6.14
CA SER A 14 37.52 -10.87 6.03
C SER A 14 37.05 -10.69 4.58
N ILE A 15 37.95 -10.39 3.66
CA ILE A 15 37.65 -10.27 2.23
C ILE A 15 37.48 -11.67 1.59
N ILE A 16 38.23 -12.68 2.06
CA ILE A 16 38.12 -14.07 1.56
C ILE A 16 36.88 -14.76 2.16
N MET A 17 36.47 -14.48 3.43
CA MET A 17 35.24 -15.05 3.99
C MET A 17 33.94 -14.50 3.37
N GLY A 18 33.95 -13.28 2.82
CA GLY A 18 32.81 -12.75 2.06
C GLY A 18 32.59 -13.42 0.72
N PHE A 19 33.66 -14.03 0.14
CA PHE A 19 33.56 -14.74 -1.13
C PHE A 19 33.21 -16.23 -0.98
N GLU A 20 33.51 -16.87 0.15
CA GLU A 20 33.18 -18.29 0.36
C GLU A 20 31.72 -18.52 0.79
N ALA A 21 31.06 -17.54 1.40
CA ALA A 21 29.64 -17.65 1.73
C ALA A 21 28.73 -17.64 0.49
N SER A 22 29.15 -17.05 -0.64
CA SER A 22 28.42 -17.10 -1.91
C SER A 22 28.69 -18.38 -2.73
N ALA A 23 29.74 -19.12 -2.44
CA ALA A 23 30.08 -20.36 -3.14
C ALA A 23 29.42 -21.62 -2.60
N GLN A 24 28.79 -21.57 -1.42
CA GLN A 24 28.13 -22.71 -0.77
C GLN A 24 26.59 -22.73 -0.96
N LEU A 25 26.01 -21.89 -1.82
CA LEU A 25 24.59 -21.89 -2.12
C LEU A 25 24.23 -23.08 -3.03
N SER A 26 23.85 -24.14 -2.36
CA SER A 26 23.11 -25.35 -2.72
C SER A 26 23.18 -25.81 -4.19
N GLN A 27 24.05 -26.74 -4.47
CA GLN A 27 23.84 -27.77 -5.52
C GLN A 27 22.44 -28.41 -5.25
N GLY A 28 21.43 -27.98 -5.99
CA GLY A 28 20.10 -28.59 -5.91
C GLY A 28 18.90 -27.64 -5.88
N ALA A 29 19.07 -26.35 -5.62
CA ALA A 29 17.95 -25.41 -5.68
C ALA A 29 17.44 -25.25 -7.11
N LEU A 30 16.14 -25.43 -7.30
CA LEU A 30 15.48 -25.29 -8.61
C LEU A 30 15.47 -23.84 -9.08
N ARG A 31 15.23 -22.93 -8.13
CA ARG A 31 15.32 -21.48 -8.27
C ARG A 31 16.22 -20.93 -7.17
N THR A 32 17.18 -20.11 -7.52
CA THR A 32 18.04 -19.43 -6.54
C THR A 32 17.91 -17.93 -6.74
N ARG A 33 17.65 -17.21 -5.67
CA ARG A 33 17.59 -15.75 -5.63
C ARG A 33 18.82 -15.22 -4.92
N TYR A 34 19.55 -14.35 -5.56
CA TYR A 34 20.70 -13.65 -4.99
C TYR A 34 20.35 -12.18 -4.87
N SER A 35 20.47 -11.62 -3.68
CA SER A 35 20.33 -10.16 -3.51
C SER A 35 21.46 -9.43 -4.25
N LEU A 36 21.07 -8.40 -4.97
CA LEU A 36 21.99 -7.47 -5.62
C LEU A 36 21.88 -6.07 -5.01
N ASN A 37 21.48 -5.96 -3.75
CA ASN A 37 21.21 -4.66 -3.12
C ASN A 37 22.46 -3.89 -2.76
N ASP A 38 23.59 -4.54 -2.53
CA ASP A 38 24.83 -3.92 -2.10
C ASP A 38 25.66 -3.35 -3.26
N ALA A 39 26.54 -2.41 -2.95
CA ALA A 39 27.65 -1.94 -3.76
C ALA A 39 27.28 -1.37 -5.15
N TRP A 40 26.25 -0.55 -5.23
CA TRP A 40 25.92 0.21 -6.42
C TRP A 40 26.65 1.55 -6.45
N ARG A 41 27.28 1.86 -7.56
CA ARG A 41 27.83 3.18 -7.84
C ARG A 41 26.74 4.05 -8.46
N PHE A 42 26.27 5.04 -7.70
CA PHE A 42 25.21 5.97 -8.05
C PHE A 42 25.78 7.30 -8.53
N SER A 43 25.25 7.86 -9.61
CA SER A 43 25.50 9.24 -10.06
C SER A 43 24.32 9.80 -10.81
N GLN A 44 24.04 11.09 -10.64
CA GLN A 44 23.11 11.80 -11.52
C GLN A 44 23.78 12.05 -12.87
N VAL A 45 23.01 11.95 -13.96
CA VAL A 45 23.55 11.98 -15.34
C VAL A 45 24.32 13.26 -15.65
N TYR A 46 23.94 14.38 -15.03
CA TYR A 46 24.59 15.69 -15.24
C TYR A 46 25.70 16.00 -14.23
N VAL A 47 26.03 15.06 -13.34
CA VAL A 47 27.09 15.22 -12.35
C VAL A 47 28.32 14.44 -12.83
N PRO A 48 29.52 15.05 -12.77
CA PRO A 48 30.77 14.37 -13.19
C PRO A 48 30.93 13.02 -12.46
N ASN A 49 31.45 12.01 -13.18
CA ASN A 49 31.61 10.64 -12.69
C ASN A 49 32.53 10.50 -11.47
N ASP A 50 33.42 11.46 -11.22
CA ASP A 50 34.29 11.53 -10.04
C ASP A 50 33.53 11.82 -8.74
N LYS A 51 32.29 12.30 -8.85
CA LYS A 51 31.38 12.54 -7.71
C LYS A 51 30.35 11.42 -7.48
N ALA A 52 30.53 10.28 -8.15
CA ALA A 52 29.68 9.12 -7.93
C ALA A 52 29.81 8.60 -6.50
N GLN A 53 28.67 8.19 -5.90
CA GLN A 53 28.60 7.68 -4.54
C GLN A 53 28.33 6.17 -4.56
N MET A 54 28.87 5.46 -3.56
CA MET A 54 28.45 4.08 -3.31
C MET A 54 27.18 4.09 -2.47
N VAL A 55 26.17 3.36 -2.93
CA VAL A 55 24.87 3.23 -2.26
C VAL A 55 24.47 1.76 -2.23
N ASP A 56 23.70 1.42 -1.21
CA ASP A 56 22.97 0.17 -1.14
C ASP A 56 21.49 0.40 -1.47
N LEU A 57 20.82 -0.63 -2.00
CA LEU A 57 19.38 -0.62 -2.27
C LEU A 57 18.63 -1.22 -1.08
N PRO A 58 17.40 -0.78 -0.84
CA PRO A 58 16.62 0.26 -1.54
C PRO A 58 17.19 1.67 -1.41
N HIS A 59 17.19 2.43 -2.50
CA HIS A 59 17.75 3.79 -2.54
C HIS A 59 16.86 4.77 -3.29
N THR A 60 16.68 5.96 -2.71
CA THR A 60 16.07 7.12 -3.37
C THR A 60 16.98 8.33 -3.22
N TRP A 61 17.09 9.16 -4.27
CA TRP A 61 17.86 10.40 -4.21
C TRP A 61 17.10 11.58 -3.63
N SER A 62 15.78 11.44 -3.39
CA SER A 62 14.91 12.48 -2.88
C SER A 62 14.25 11.99 -1.58
N LYS A 63 14.68 12.53 -0.43
CA LYS A 63 14.14 12.11 0.89
C LYS A 63 13.28 13.17 1.57
N ALA A 64 13.42 14.43 1.18
CA ALA A 64 12.75 15.57 1.79
C ALA A 64 12.08 16.51 0.77
N GLU A 65 12.64 16.63 -0.42
CA GLU A 65 12.13 17.50 -1.49
C GLU A 65 12.06 16.71 -2.79
N CYS A 66 11.05 16.97 -3.61
CA CYS A 66 10.95 16.36 -4.94
C CYS A 66 12.06 16.90 -5.85
N GLN A 67 12.88 16.00 -6.36
CA GLN A 67 13.92 16.31 -7.31
C GLN A 67 13.72 15.49 -8.59
N TYR A 68 13.25 16.13 -9.64
CA TYR A 68 13.12 15.53 -10.97
C TYR A 68 14.48 15.48 -11.66
N THR A 69 14.97 14.28 -11.95
CA THR A 69 16.27 14.06 -12.59
C THR A 69 16.35 12.69 -13.24
N THR A 70 17.48 12.47 -13.93
CA THR A 70 17.87 11.13 -14.41
C THR A 70 19.18 10.74 -13.72
N ALA A 71 19.23 9.52 -13.22
CA ALA A 71 20.38 8.99 -12.52
C ALA A 71 20.78 7.62 -13.06
N GLN A 72 22.04 7.27 -12.84
CA GLN A 72 22.64 6.02 -13.25
C GLN A 72 23.12 5.26 -12.03
N TYR A 73 22.82 3.96 -12.01
CA TYR A 73 23.34 2.98 -11.06
C TYR A 73 24.20 1.98 -11.82
N VAL A 74 25.41 1.72 -11.36
CA VAL A 74 26.33 0.77 -11.97
C VAL A 74 26.84 -0.21 -10.94
N ARG A 75 26.77 -1.51 -11.23
CA ARG A 75 27.26 -2.59 -10.38
C ARG A 75 28.10 -3.57 -11.19
N GLN A 76 29.14 -4.11 -10.57
CA GLN A 76 29.86 -5.27 -11.08
C GLN A 76 29.22 -6.55 -10.53
N LEU A 77 29.00 -7.53 -11.41
CA LEU A 77 28.44 -8.84 -11.08
C LEU A 77 29.34 -9.94 -11.61
N HIS A 78 29.96 -10.68 -10.72
CA HIS A 78 30.67 -11.92 -11.13
C HIS A 78 29.62 -13.02 -11.40
N VAL A 79 29.63 -13.56 -12.63
CA VAL A 79 28.76 -14.69 -13.00
C VAL A 79 29.59 -15.95 -13.10
N PRO A 80 29.58 -16.88 -12.13
CA PRO A 80 30.39 -18.07 -12.11
C PRO A 80 30.15 -18.95 -13.36
N TYR A 81 31.20 -19.60 -13.84
CA TYR A 81 31.12 -20.52 -14.99
C TYR A 81 30.14 -21.68 -14.73
N THR A 82 29.92 -22.06 -13.46
CA THR A 82 28.97 -23.11 -13.02
C THR A 82 27.54 -22.80 -13.37
N LEU A 83 27.20 -21.53 -13.61
CA LEU A 83 25.84 -21.09 -14.01
C LEU A 83 25.61 -21.22 -15.52
N ARG A 84 26.62 -21.64 -16.31
CA ARG A 84 26.43 -21.85 -17.74
C ARG A 84 25.40 -22.95 -17.99
N GLY A 85 24.41 -22.64 -18.84
CA GLY A 85 23.26 -23.51 -19.11
C GLY A 85 22.06 -23.31 -18.20
N LYS A 86 22.17 -22.44 -17.20
CA LYS A 86 21.02 -21.89 -16.44
C LYS A 86 20.47 -20.67 -17.14
N ARG A 87 19.25 -20.25 -16.77
CA ARG A 87 18.66 -18.97 -17.17
C ARG A 87 18.84 -17.97 -16.03
N LEU A 88 19.16 -16.74 -16.39
CA LEU A 88 19.45 -15.66 -15.46
C LEU A 88 18.51 -14.49 -15.73
N PHE A 89 17.87 -14.00 -14.66
CA PHE A 89 16.94 -12.90 -14.72
C PHE A 89 17.31 -11.84 -13.70
N LEU A 90 17.28 -10.57 -14.10
CA LEU A 90 17.31 -9.45 -13.17
C LEU A 90 15.86 -9.06 -12.84
N ARG A 91 15.50 -9.15 -11.56
CA ARG A 91 14.20 -8.71 -11.05
C ARG A 91 14.40 -7.48 -10.22
N PHE A 92 13.59 -6.45 -10.50
CA PHE A 92 13.50 -5.21 -9.76
C PHE A 92 12.15 -5.18 -9.05
N GLY A 93 12.14 -5.00 -7.74
CA GLY A 93 10.91 -4.87 -6.95
C GLY A 93 10.18 -3.55 -7.20
N GLY A 94 10.91 -2.52 -7.66
CA GLY A 94 10.36 -1.23 -8.09
C GLY A 94 11.43 -0.18 -8.29
N ALA A 95 11.24 0.63 -9.33
CA ALA A 95 12.07 1.82 -9.60
C ALA A 95 11.18 2.92 -10.21
N MET A 96 11.46 4.17 -9.88
CA MET A 96 10.55 5.27 -10.21
C MET A 96 11.24 6.25 -11.16
N SER A 97 10.74 6.49 -12.38
CA SER A 97 9.52 5.98 -13.01
C SER A 97 9.82 5.25 -14.31
N VAL A 98 10.84 5.70 -15.08
CA VAL A 98 11.31 5.05 -16.31
C VAL A 98 12.68 4.46 -16.06
N THR A 99 12.82 3.16 -16.31
CA THR A 99 14.04 2.41 -16.03
C THR A 99 14.54 1.70 -17.26
N ASN A 100 15.79 1.98 -17.65
CA ASN A 100 16.50 1.32 -18.75
C ASN A 100 17.63 0.47 -18.19
N VAL A 101 17.74 -0.79 -18.62
CA VAL A 101 18.75 -1.75 -18.13
C VAL A 101 19.69 -2.15 -19.26
N LEU A 102 20.99 -2.12 -18.96
CA LEU A 102 22.05 -2.60 -19.84
C LEU A 102 22.94 -3.60 -19.08
N VAL A 103 23.41 -4.62 -19.78
CA VAL A 103 24.43 -5.56 -19.28
C VAL A 103 25.59 -5.59 -20.25
N ASN A 104 26.80 -5.31 -19.76
CA ASN A 104 28.04 -5.18 -20.59
C ASN A 104 27.86 -4.17 -21.75
N GLY A 105 27.13 -3.07 -21.51
CA GLY A 105 26.83 -2.07 -22.52
C GLY A 105 25.77 -2.47 -23.56
N LYS A 106 25.24 -3.69 -23.50
CA LYS A 106 24.15 -4.15 -24.36
C LYS A 106 22.81 -3.87 -23.72
N TYR A 107 21.90 -3.25 -24.47
CA TYR A 107 20.55 -2.98 -24.04
C TYR A 107 19.80 -4.29 -23.73
N VAL A 108 19.08 -4.30 -22.61
CA VAL A 108 18.27 -5.42 -22.13
C VAL A 108 16.79 -5.12 -22.26
N GLY A 109 16.34 -3.97 -21.71
CA GLY A 109 14.95 -3.58 -21.75
C GLY A 109 14.66 -2.25 -21.05
N GLU A 110 13.44 -1.77 -21.21
CA GLU A 110 12.87 -0.58 -20.54
C GLU A 110 11.61 -0.99 -19.77
N HIS A 111 11.41 -0.42 -18.60
CA HIS A 111 10.14 -0.46 -17.87
C HIS A 111 9.64 0.96 -17.64
N LYS A 112 8.33 1.16 -17.83
CA LYS A 112 7.61 2.42 -17.62
C LYS A 112 6.50 2.23 -16.60
N GLY A 113 6.81 2.47 -15.35
CA GLY A 113 5.90 2.35 -14.22
C GLY A 113 6.64 2.74 -12.94
N SER A 114 5.88 3.16 -11.93
CA SER A 114 6.47 3.67 -10.70
C SER A 114 6.39 2.68 -9.54
N TYR A 115 5.40 1.78 -9.51
CA TYR A 115 5.05 1.02 -8.30
C TYR A 115 5.08 -0.51 -8.47
N THR A 116 5.16 -0.98 -9.69
CA THR A 116 5.17 -2.41 -10.03
C THR A 116 6.58 -2.97 -10.16
N SER A 117 6.73 -4.27 -9.99
CA SER A 117 7.98 -4.97 -10.24
C SER A 117 8.15 -5.28 -11.74
N PHE A 118 9.41 -5.45 -12.18
CA PHE A 118 9.72 -5.85 -13.55
C PHE A 118 10.93 -6.77 -13.59
N THR A 119 10.95 -7.65 -14.59
CA THR A 119 11.96 -8.72 -14.72
C THR A 119 12.45 -8.82 -16.14
N PHE A 120 13.78 -8.84 -16.31
CA PHE A 120 14.43 -9.02 -17.61
C PHE A 120 15.32 -10.25 -17.61
N GLU A 121 15.26 -11.05 -18.67
CA GLU A 121 16.20 -12.12 -18.89
C GLU A 121 17.55 -11.58 -19.43
N ILE A 122 18.64 -12.01 -18.80
CA ILE A 122 20.00 -11.57 -19.15
C ILE A 122 20.93 -12.72 -19.56
N THR A 123 20.38 -13.92 -19.75
CA THR A 123 21.13 -15.16 -20.02
C THR A 123 22.14 -15.01 -21.18
N ASP A 124 21.76 -14.35 -22.27
CA ASP A 124 22.56 -14.13 -23.49
C ASP A 124 23.39 -12.84 -23.43
N LYS A 125 23.31 -12.05 -22.37
CA LYS A 125 24.04 -10.78 -22.21
C LYS A 125 25.25 -10.92 -21.29
N VAL A 126 25.29 -11.98 -20.47
CA VAL A 126 26.39 -12.20 -19.50
C VAL A 126 27.55 -12.97 -20.08
N ARG A 127 28.72 -12.77 -19.49
CA ARG A 127 29.95 -13.56 -19.69
C ARG A 127 30.14 -14.44 -18.47
N TYR A 128 30.23 -15.75 -18.70
CA TYR A 128 30.38 -16.73 -17.62
C TYR A 128 31.86 -16.89 -17.23
N GLY A 129 32.15 -16.90 -15.94
CA GLY A 129 33.48 -16.91 -15.35
C GLY A 129 34.18 -15.54 -15.35
N GLU A 130 33.43 -14.47 -15.63
CA GLU A 130 33.94 -13.09 -15.72
C GLU A 130 33.03 -12.13 -14.94
N ASP A 131 33.57 -10.95 -14.67
CA ASP A 131 32.80 -9.82 -14.15
C ASP A 131 31.97 -9.16 -15.26
N ASN A 132 30.74 -8.91 -14.94
CA ASN A 132 29.77 -8.26 -15.83
C ASN A 132 29.35 -6.92 -15.24
N THR A 133 29.20 -5.92 -16.08
CA THR A 133 28.75 -4.61 -15.69
C THR A 133 27.23 -4.51 -15.91
N ILE A 134 26.47 -4.34 -14.84
CA ILE A 134 25.05 -3.98 -14.89
C ILE A 134 24.95 -2.45 -14.79
N THR A 135 24.27 -1.84 -15.74
CA THR A 135 23.97 -0.40 -15.74
C THR A 135 22.46 -0.20 -15.78
N VAL A 136 21.95 0.57 -14.83
CA VAL A 136 20.51 0.91 -14.71
C VAL A 136 20.38 2.42 -14.74
N VAL A 137 19.65 2.94 -15.72
CA VAL A 137 19.35 4.37 -15.84
C VAL A 137 17.90 4.58 -15.43
N VAL A 138 17.69 5.40 -14.41
CA VAL A 138 16.36 5.68 -13.85
C VAL A 138 16.05 7.15 -13.97
N SER A 139 14.83 7.49 -14.40
CA SER A 139 14.33 8.86 -14.52
C SER A 139 12.96 9.02 -13.88
N ASN A 140 12.81 9.99 -12.99
CA ASN A 140 11.53 10.41 -12.41
C ASN A 140 10.98 11.70 -13.03
N ASN A 141 11.51 12.14 -14.17
CA ASN A 141 11.00 13.30 -14.88
C ASN A 141 9.54 13.09 -15.28
N LEU A 142 8.72 14.13 -15.12
CA LEU A 142 7.31 14.09 -15.53
C LEU A 142 7.19 13.86 -17.03
N ARG A 143 6.25 12.99 -17.41
CA ARG A 143 6.01 12.61 -18.82
C ARG A 143 4.52 12.54 -19.09
N SER A 144 4.13 12.94 -20.31
CA SER A 144 2.74 12.88 -20.77
C SER A 144 2.32 11.47 -21.27
N ASP A 145 3.26 10.53 -21.39
CA ASP A 145 3.04 9.15 -21.85
C ASP A 145 3.19 8.11 -20.74
N LEU A 146 3.12 8.54 -19.47
CA LEU A 146 3.34 7.70 -18.29
C LEU A 146 2.37 8.04 -17.17
N LEU A 147 1.73 7.05 -16.56
CA LEU A 147 0.94 7.20 -15.33
C LEU A 147 1.77 6.94 -14.07
N PRO A 148 1.55 7.74 -13.00
CA PRO A 148 0.78 8.99 -13.01
C PRO A 148 1.55 10.10 -13.75
N ILE A 149 0.85 10.93 -14.52
CA ILE A 149 1.49 12.10 -15.18
C ILE A 149 2.07 13.04 -14.12
N SER A 150 1.31 13.30 -13.09
CA SER A 150 1.71 13.89 -11.81
C SER A 150 0.71 13.50 -10.72
N THR A 151 1.07 13.72 -9.48
CA THR A 151 0.24 13.34 -8.33
C THR A 151 0.48 14.31 -7.16
N GLU A 152 -0.40 14.31 -6.18
CA GLU A 152 -0.17 15.03 -4.91
C GLU A 152 0.97 14.43 -4.09
N HIS A 153 1.36 13.20 -4.38
CA HIS A 153 2.46 12.50 -3.71
C HIS A 153 3.80 12.81 -4.38
N ASN A 154 4.88 12.69 -3.62
CA ASN A 154 6.22 12.89 -4.13
C ASN A 154 6.63 11.74 -5.07
N LEU A 155 7.11 12.06 -6.27
CA LEU A 155 7.75 11.11 -7.18
C LEU A 155 9.25 11.07 -6.88
N TYR A 156 9.63 10.22 -5.95
CA TYR A 156 10.93 10.21 -5.29
C TYR A 156 12.12 9.93 -6.21
N GLY A 157 11.94 9.05 -7.20
CA GLY A 157 13.03 8.56 -8.04
C GLY A 157 13.94 7.55 -7.34
N GLY A 158 14.66 6.75 -8.13
CA GLY A 158 15.59 5.75 -7.64
C GLY A 158 15.14 4.31 -7.80
N ILE A 159 16.05 3.38 -7.49
CA ILE A 159 15.74 1.96 -7.32
C ILE A 159 15.37 1.79 -5.85
N TYR A 160 14.11 1.95 -5.54
CA TYR A 160 13.63 2.10 -4.16
C TYR A 160 13.10 0.80 -3.54
N ARG A 161 13.20 -0.32 -4.26
CA ARG A 161 12.95 -1.68 -3.79
C ARG A 161 14.10 -2.59 -4.17
N ASP A 162 14.08 -3.82 -3.67
CA ASP A 162 15.12 -4.81 -3.87
C ASP A 162 15.39 -5.11 -5.34
N VAL A 163 16.65 -5.45 -5.65
CA VAL A 163 17.07 -6.02 -6.91
C VAL A 163 17.65 -7.40 -6.67
N GLU A 164 17.21 -8.37 -7.47
CA GLU A 164 17.60 -9.77 -7.34
C GLU A 164 18.11 -10.33 -8.68
N LEU A 165 19.09 -11.22 -8.58
CA LEU A 165 19.42 -12.15 -9.65
C LEU A 165 18.69 -13.47 -9.38
N LEU A 166 17.71 -13.78 -10.22
CA LEU A 166 17.05 -15.09 -10.22
C LEU A 166 17.73 -16.03 -11.19
N VAL A 167 18.19 -17.18 -10.69
CA VAL A 167 18.83 -18.25 -11.47
C VAL A 167 17.92 -19.46 -11.49
N THR A 168 17.65 -19.99 -12.70
CA THR A 168 16.72 -21.10 -12.90
C THR A 168 17.30 -22.16 -13.85
N ASN A 169 16.63 -23.29 -13.97
CA ASN A 169 16.84 -24.23 -15.07
C ASN A 169 16.31 -23.68 -16.40
N LYS A 170 16.27 -24.51 -17.46
CA LYS A 170 15.75 -24.11 -18.77
C LYS A 170 14.23 -24.12 -18.83
N ASN A 171 13.62 -25.25 -18.45
CA ASN A 171 12.18 -25.47 -18.49
C ASN A 171 11.55 -24.96 -17.21
N ILE A 172 10.86 -23.83 -17.29
CA ILE A 172 10.40 -23.09 -16.10
C ILE A 172 8.99 -22.52 -16.28
N ILE A 173 8.36 -22.26 -15.13
CA ILE A 173 7.26 -21.30 -15.03
C ILE A 173 7.87 -19.90 -15.13
N SER A 174 7.36 -19.08 -16.02
CA SER A 174 7.99 -17.82 -16.41
C SER A 174 7.95 -16.75 -15.33
N PRO A 175 9.09 -16.16 -14.94
CA PRO A 175 9.12 -14.99 -14.07
C PRO A 175 8.97 -13.67 -14.84
N THR A 176 8.82 -13.71 -16.18
CA THR A 176 8.72 -12.51 -17.01
C THR A 176 7.31 -12.14 -17.42
N PHE A 177 6.31 -12.97 -17.11
CA PHE A 177 4.92 -12.63 -17.37
C PHE A 177 4.47 -11.59 -16.32
N TYR A 178 4.46 -10.34 -16.71
CA TYR A 178 4.21 -9.17 -15.84
C TYR A 178 5.01 -9.18 -14.52
N SER A 179 6.22 -9.77 -14.55
CA SER A 179 7.08 -9.93 -13.35
C SER A 179 6.40 -10.66 -12.18
N SER A 180 5.39 -11.45 -12.46
CA SER A 180 4.66 -12.30 -11.51
C SER A 180 5.39 -13.63 -11.29
N ASP A 181 4.86 -14.50 -10.43
CA ASP A 181 5.37 -15.86 -10.26
C ASP A 181 4.92 -16.82 -11.38
N GLY A 182 4.08 -16.36 -12.33
CA GLY A 182 3.61 -17.12 -13.47
C GLY A 182 2.59 -18.21 -13.13
N VAL A 183 2.01 -18.17 -11.93
CA VAL A 183 1.00 -19.09 -11.41
C VAL A 183 -0.21 -18.28 -10.96
N PHE A 184 -1.39 -18.57 -11.51
CA PHE A 184 -2.63 -17.86 -11.19
C PHE A 184 -3.73 -18.85 -10.85
N VAL A 185 -4.30 -18.72 -9.65
CA VAL A 185 -5.39 -19.59 -9.18
C VAL A 185 -6.70 -18.81 -9.28
N GLN A 186 -7.36 -18.95 -10.42
CA GLN A 186 -8.68 -18.36 -10.66
C GLN A 186 -9.74 -19.15 -9.91
N GLN A 187 -10.50 -18.50 -9.05
CA GLN A 187 -11.65 -19.04 -8.35
C GLN A 187 -12.92 -18.71 -9.14
N ARG A 188 -13.71 -19.73 -9.49
CA ARG A 188 -14.96 -19.54 -10.25
C ARG A 188 -16.19 -19.70 -9.37
N GLU A 189 -16.18 -20.72 -8.54
CA GLU A 189 -17.22 -20.99 -7.56
C GLU A 189 -16.59 -21.30 -6.24
N VAL A 190 -17.01 -20.62 -5.18
CA VAL A 190 -16.54 -20.84 -3.81
C VAL A 190 -17.72 -20.87 -2.87
N ALA A 191 -17.88 -22.00 -2.20
CA ALA A 191 -18.87 -22.26 -1.15
C ALA A 191 -18.26 -23.13 -0.06
N ALA A 192 -18.95 -23.30 1.06
CA ALA A 192 -18.48 -24.11 2.16
C ALA A 192 -18.32 -25.60 1.78
N GLU A 193 -19.12 -26.08 0.83
CA GLU A 193 -19.08 -27.46 0.36
C GLU A 193 -18.00 -27.70 -0.70
N GLN A 194 -17.65 -26.66 -1.47
CA GLN A 194 -16.77 -26.82 -2.63
C GLN A 194 -16.16 -25.49 -3.05
N ALA A 195 -14.89 -25.52 -3.47
CA ALA A 195 -14.26 -24.49 -4.27
C ALA A 195 -13.78 -25.05 -5.61
N SER A 196 -14.06 -24.36 -6.72
CA SER A 196 -13.63 -24.78 -8.04
C SER A 196 -13.11 -23.61 -8.88
N GLY A 197 -12.30 -23.94 -9.89
CA GLY A 197 -11.72 -22.93 -10.75
C GLY A 197 -10.67 -23.48 -11.69
N VAL A 198 -9.71 -22.61 -12.06
CA VAL A 198 -8.63 -22.97 -12.99
C VAL A 198 -7.30 -22.43 -12.46
N VAL A 199 -6.26 -23.28 -12.45
CA VAL A 199 -4.89 -22.82 -12.28
C VAL A 199 -4.29 -22.58 -13.66
N THR A 200 -3.89 -21.33 -13.92
CA THR A 200 -3.19 -20.95 -15.16
C THR A 200 -1.70 -20.82 -14.87
N LEU A 201 -0.88 -21.53 -15.63
CA LEU A 201 0.58 -21.48 -15.55
C LEU A 201 1.14 -20.91 -16.86
N TYR A 202 2.04 -19.95 -16.76
CA TYR A 202 2.78 -19.42 -17.89
C TYR A 202 4.15 -20.07 -17.97
N LEU A 203 4.35 -20.95 -18.95
CA LEU A 203 5.61 -21.67 -19.18
C LEU A 203 6.49 -20.94 -20.19
N SER A 204 7.80 -21.01 -20.00
CA SER A 204 8.79 -20.42 -20.89
C SER A 204 9.84 -21.45 -21.27
N ALA A 205 10.06 -21.60 -22.60
CA ALA A 205 11.10 -22.44 -23.21
C ALA A 205 11.08 -23.89 -22.71
N VAL A 206 10.00 -24.62 -23.02
CA VAL A 206 9.91 -26.06 -22.75
C VAL A 206 10.54 -26.84 -23.92
N ASP A 207 11.57 -27.67 -23.65
CA ASP A 207 12.33 -28.46 -24.60
C ASP A 207 11.44 -29.54 -25.32
N GLU A 208 12.00 -30.24 -26.30
CA GLU A 208 11.34 -31.36 -26.96
C GLU A 208 11.03 -32.47 -25.98
N GLY A 209 9.80 -32.96 -26.02
CA GLY A 209 9.24 -33.97 -25.14
C GLY A 209 8.04 -33.42 -24.34
N ALA A 210 7.18 -34.34 -23.91
CA ALA A 210 6.06 -33.97 -23.06
C ALA A 210 6.54 -33.86 -21.61
N HIS A 211 6.58 -32.64 -21.08
CA HIS A 211 6.88 -32.41 -19.68
C HIS A 211 5.61 -32.56 -18.84
N GLN A 212 5.73 -33.30 -17.76
CA GLN A 212 4.67 -33.38 -16.75
C GLN A 212 4.56 -32.05 -16.02
N ILE A 213 3.36 -31.57 -15.86
CA ILE A 213 3.04 -30.41 -15.04
C ILE A 213 2.14 -30.90 -13.90
N THR A 214 2.53 -30.63 -12.67
CA THR A 214 1.75 -31.03 -11.49
C THR A 214 1.42 -29.80 -10.67
N VAL A 215 0.15 -29.67 -10.27
CA VAL A 215 -0.33 -28.68 -9.30
C VAL A 215 -0.83 -29.41 -8.06
N ARG A 216 -0.37 -28.99 -6.89
CA ARG A 216 -0.75 -29.54 -5.59
C ARG A 216 -1.36 -28.45 -4.73
N PHE A 217 -2.45 -28.75 -4.06
CA PHE A 217 -3.06 -27.91 -3.04
C PHE A 217 -2.79 -28.52 -1.67
N ILE A 218 -2.21 -27.72 -0.79
CA ILE A 218 -1.78 -28.14 0.54
C ILE A 218 -2.50 -27.26 1.56
N ALA A 219 -3.25 -27.89 2.45
CA ALA A 219 -3.98 -27.23 3.53
C ALA A 219 -3.02 -26.64 4.59
N PRO A 220 -3.52 -25.76 5.50
CA PRO A 220 -2.69 -25.13 6.54
C PRO A 220 -1.97 -26.12 7.46
N ASP A 221 -2.55 -27.28 7.68
CA ASP A 221 -1.97 -28.37 8.49
C ASP A 221 -0.87 -29.16 7.76
N GLY A 222 -0.62 -28.83 6.48
CA GLY A 222 0.36 -29.50 5.63
C GLY A 222 -0.16 -30.71 4.86
N TYR A 223 -1.47 -31.05 4.99
CA TYR A 223 -2.07 -32.16 4.24
C TYR A 223 -2.31 -31.76 2.78
N GLU A 224 -1.98 -32.66 1.83
CA GLU A 224 -2.28 -32.48 0.41
C GLU A 224 -3.75 -32.82 0.14
N VAL A 225 -4.56 -31.79 -0.10
CA VAL A 225 -6.01 -31.95 -0.31
C VAL A 225 -6.37 -32.26 -1.77
N ALA A 226 -5.51 -31.87 -2.73
CA ALA A 226 -5.72 -32.19 -4.13
C ALA A 226 -4.42 -32.15 -4.94
N ARG A 227 -4.40 -32.96 -6.02
CA ARG A 227 -3.31 -33.01 -6.97
C ARG A 227 -3.86 -33.16 -8.39
N TYR A 228 -3.40 -32.30 -9.28
CA TYR A 228 -3.76 -32.32 -10.70
C TYR A 228 -2.50 -32.43 -11.53
N THR A 229 -2.56 -33.23 -12.60
CA THR A 229 -1.43 -33.47 -13.47
C THR A 229 -1.84 -33.39 -14.93
N THR A 230 -1.05 -32.68 -15.72
CA THR A 230 -1.20 -32.58 -17.18
C THR A 230 0.17 -32.65 -17.86
N LYS A 231 0.21 -32.51 -19.17
CA LYS A 231 1.46 -32.50 -19.95
C LYS A 231 1.56 -31.24 -20.78
N ALA A 232 2.74 -30.62 -20.73
CA ALA A 232 3.12 -29.52 -21.63
C ALA A 232 3.88 -30.09 -22.83
N GLY A 233 3.53 -29.65 -24.03
CA GLY A 233 4.32 -29.89 -25.23
C GLY A 233 5.49 -28.90 -25.33
N LYS A 234 6.34 -29.09 -26.39
CA LYS A 234 7.41 -28.14 -26.69
C LYS A 234 6.86 -26.73 -26.94
N THR A 235 7.51 -25.74 -26.35
CA THR A 235 7.26 -24.34 -26.63
C THR A 235 8.56 -23.54 -26.62
N ASP A 236 8.76 -22.72 -27.65
CA ASP A 236 9.87 -21.77 -27.74
C ASP A 236 9.48 -20.36 -27.28
N LYS A 237 8.18 -20.17 -26.97
CA LYS A 237 7.59 -18.91 -26.56
C LYS A 237 6.88 -19.07 -25.22
N LEU A 238 6.55 -17.95 -24.63
CA LEU A 238 5.66 -17.91 -23.47
C LEU A 238 4.30 -18.53 -23.85
N THR A 239 3.88 -19.54 -23.10
CA THR A 239 2.65 -20.32 -23.35
C THR A 239 1.91 -20.55 -22.04
N SER A 240 0.61 -20.34 -22.03
CA SER A 240 -0.25 -20.67 -20.89
C SER A 240 -0.73 -22.12 -20.93
N ILE A 241 -0.88 -22.71 -19.76
CA ILE A 241 -1.55 -24.01 -19.55
C ILE A 241 -2.60 -23.80 -18.47
N GLU A 242 -3.80 -24.26 -18.74
CA GLU A 242 -4.92 -24.23 -17.80
C GLU A 242 -5.18 -25.62 -17.23
N ILE A 243 -5.32 -25.68 -15.92
CA ILE A 243 -5.58 -26.90 -15.15
C ILE A 243 -6.81 -26.66 -14.29
N PRO A 244 -7.98 -27.23 -14.66
CA PRO A 244 -9.17 -27.17 -13.82
C PRO A 244 -8.93 -27.84 -12.47
N TYR A 245 -9.48 -27.28 -11.41
CA TYR A 245 -9.41 -27.85 -10.06
C TYR A 245 -10.76 -27.81 -9.35
N GLN A 246 -10.90 -28.67 -8.35
CA GLN A 246 -12.00 -28.72 -7.41
C GLN A 246 -11.47 -29.15 -6.05
N ILE A 247 -11.85 -28.43 -5.00
CA ILE A 247 -11.51 -28.75 -3.60
C ILE A 247 -12.83 -28.93 -2.86
N ASP A 248 -13.03 -30.08 -2.25
CA ASP A 248 -14.22 -30.38 -1.46
C ASP A 248 -14.03 -29.89 -0.02
N TYR A 249 -15.04 -29.24 0.53
CA TYR A 249 -15.09 -28.70 1.88
C TYR A 249 -13.86 -27.83 2.26
N PRO A 250 -13.54 -26.79 1.50
CA PRO A 250 -12.39 -25.93 1.83
C PRO A 250 -12.66 -25.10 3.08
N ASP A 251 -11.62 -24.87 3.88
CA ASP A 251 -11.62 -23.82 4.88
C ASP A 251 -11.53 -22.47 4.18
N LEU A 252 -12.56 -21.63 4.31
CA LEU A 252 -12.64 -20.36 3.60
C LEU A 252 -11.82 -19.28 4.31
N TRP A 253 -11.17 -18.42 3.51
CA TRP A 253 -10.51 -17.22 4.00
C TRP A 253 -11.54 -16.11 4.27
N SER A 254 -11.42 -15.46 5.41
CA SER A 254 -12.15 -14.24 5.74
C SER A 254 -11.31 -13.37 6.67
N PRO A 255 -11.67 -12.09 6.90
CA PRO A 255 -10.99 -11.24 7.88
C PRO A 255 -10.92 -11.85 9.28
N ASP A 256 -11.96 -12.56 9.72
CA ASP A 256 -12.03 -13.19 11.03
C ASP A 256 -11.36 -14.57 11.08
N SER A 257 -11.12 -15.19 9.93
CA SER A 257 -10.51 -16.54 9.80
C SER A 257 -9.64 -16.57 8.54
N PRO A 258 -8.41 -16.03 8.58
CA PRO A 258 -7.56 -15.84 7.41
C PRO A 258 -6.82 -17.14 7.01
N THR A 259 -7.57 -18.17 6.65
CA THR A 259 -7.05 -19.49 6.26
C THR A 259 -6.36 -19.45 4.92
N LEU A 260 -5.10 -19.92 4.85
CA LEU A 260 -4.28 -19.94 3.64
C LEU A 260 -3.92 -21.35 3.23
N TYR A 261 -4.11 -21.66 1.97
CA TYR A 261 -3.62 -22.88 1.32
C TYR A 261 -2.35 -22.55 0.54
N ARG A 262 -1.39 -23.48 0.54
CA ARG A 262 -0.21 -23.39 -0.31
C ARG A 262 -0.45 -24.16 -1.60
N VAL A 263 -0.23 -23.50 -2.74
CA VAL A 263 -0.30 -24.11 -4.06
C VAL A 263 1.12 -24.26 -4.58
N GLU A 264 1.47 -25.50 -4.95
CA GLU A 264 2.76 -25.85 -5.57
C GLU A 264 2.54 -26.18 -7.05
N ALA A 265 3.19 -25.44 -7.93
CA ALA A 265 3.23 -25.70 -9.35
C ALA A 265 4.61 -26.25 -9.75
N ILE A 266 4.66 -27.46 -10.31
CA ILE A 266 5.86 -28.24 -10.55
C ILE A 266 5.98 -28.57 -12.04
N VAL A 267 7.15 -28.30 -12.63
CA VAL A 267 7.49 -28.66 -14.01
C VAL A 267 8.47 -29.84 -13.99
N GLY A 268 8.14 -30.93 -14.69
CA GLY A 268 8.90 -32.17 -14.72
C GLY A 268 8.38 -33.21 -13.76
N ASN A 269 9.18 -34.26 -13.54
CA ASN A 269 8.84 -35.32 -12.56
C ASN A 269 8.85 -34.71 -11.15
N PRO A 270 7.79 -34.87 -10.32
CA PRO A 270 7.77 -34.34 -8.95
C PRO A 270 8.94 -34.77 -8.06
N ASP A 271 9.52 -35.95 -8.28
CA ASP A 271 10.69 -36.44 -7.53
C ASP A 271 12.02 -35.83 -8.02
N ARG A 272 12.03 -35.31 -9.25
CA ARG A 272 13.19 -34.63 -9.88
C ARG A 272 12.69 -33.48 -10.76
N PRO A 273 12.11 -32.45 -10.15
CA PRO A 273 11.53 -31.37 -10.91
C PRO A 273 12.60 -30.54 -11.63
N SER A 274 12.22 -29.96 -12.78
CA SER A 274 13.02 -28.93 -13.44
C SER A 274 12.76 -27.56 -12.86
N ASP A 275 11.54 -27.34 -12.37
CA ASP A 275 11.15 -26.08 -11.73
C ASP A 275 10.01 -26.31 -10.73
N LYS A 276 9.94 -25.43 -9.73
CA LYS A 276 8.86 -25.40 -8.73
C LYS A 276 8.59 -23.96 -8.31
N VAL A 277 7.33 -23.58 -8.32
CA VAL A 277 6.84 -22.30 -7.82
C VAL A 277 5.77 -22.57 -6.75
N GLU A 278 5.82 -21.80 -5.69
CA GLU A 278 4.85 -21.86 -4.60
C GLU A 278 4.16 -20.51 -4.46
N CYS A 279 2.86 -20.52 -4.21
CA CYS A 279 2.11 -19.33 -3.80
C CYS A 279 1.08 -19.71 -2.73
N ASN A 280 0.69 -18.73 -1.92
CA ASN A 280 -0.43 -18.89 -0.99
C ASN A 280 -1.70 -18.35 -1.64
N ILE A 281 -2.83 -18.99 -1.31
CA ILE A 281 -4.17 -18.54 -1.69
C ILE A 281 -5.11 -18.70 -0.50
N GLY A 282 -6.24 -17.97 -0.53
CA GLY A 282 -7.38 -18.22 0.35
C GLY A 282 -8.63 -18.36 -0.49
N PHE A 283 -9.44 -19.39 -0.24
CA PHE A 283 -10.72 -19.56 -0.92
C PHE A 283 -11.74 -18.59 -0.34
N ARG A 284 -12.30 -17.73 -1.16
CA ARG A 284 -13.32 -16.76 -0.76
C ARG A 284 -14.22 -16.35 -1.91
N ASP A 285 -15.44 -16.02 -1.58
CA ASP A 285 -16.40 -15.35 -2.44
C ASP A 285 -16.57 -13.90 -1.99
N ILE A 286 -16.57 -12.95 -2.95
CA ILE A 286 -16.76 -11.52 -2.69
C ILE A 286 -17.97 -11.06 -3.48
N ALA A 287 -18.95 -10.48 -2.77
CA ALA A 287 -20.16 -9.98 -3.38
C ALA A 287 -20.61 -8.64 -2.76
N ILE A 288 -21.48 -7.95 -3.45
CA ILE A 288 -22.17 -6.77 -2.92
C ILE A 288 -23.65 -7.06 -2.82
N SER A 289 -24.21 -6.91 -1.63
CA SER A 289 -25.64 -7.14 -1.39
C SER A 289 -26.50 -6.07 -2.08
N LYS A 290 -27.81 -6.35 -2.18
CA LYS A 290 -28.80 -5.38 -2.69
C LYS A 290 -28.91 -4.13 -1.80
N ASP A 291 -28.57 -4.28 -0.53
CA ASP A 291 -28.61 -3.21 0.47
C ASP A 291 -27.27 -2.45 0.58
N ASN A 292 -26.42 -2.54 -0.46
CA ASN A 292 -25.14 -1.84 -0.54
C ASN A 292 -24.15 -2.26 0.57
N ARG A 293 -24.00 -3.57 0.82
CA ARG A 293 -23.07 -4.12 1.80
C ARG A 293 -22.03 -5.01 1.13
N LEU A 294 -20.77 -4.92 1.56
CA LEU A 294 -19.73 -5.85 1.14
C LEU A 294 -19.97 -7.19 1.85
N LEU A 295 -20.01 -8.25 1.08
CA LEU A 295 -20.11 -9.62 1.58
C LEU A 295 -18.82 -10.38 1.29
N ILE A 296 -18.32 -11.10 2.28
CA ILE A 296 -17.26 -12.11 2.10
C ILE A 296 -17.84 -13.45 2.58
N ASN A 297 -17.85 -14.44 1.70
CA ASN A 297 -18.49 -15.75 1.93
C ASN A 297 -19.94 -15.63 2.38
N GLY A 298 -20.68 -14.70 1.79
CA GLY A 298 -22.08 -14.42 2.10
C GLY A 298 -22.33 -13.70 3.44
N LYS A 299 -21.29 -13.36 4.20
CA LYS A 299 -21.39 -12.60 5.47
C LYS A 299 -21.07 -11.14 5.22
N GLU A 300 -21.85 -10.27 5.82
CA GLU A 300 -21.64 -8.81 5.78
C GLU A 300 -20.35 -8.44 6.53
N VAL A 301 -19.55 -7.57 5.92
CA VAL A 301 -18.34 -7.01 6.50
C VAL A 301 -18.45 -5.50 6.59
N ASP A 302 -18.29 -4.97 7.79
CA ASP A 302 -18.20 -3.53 8.04
C ASP A 302 -16.78 -3.04 7.70
N VAL A 303 -16.64 -2.34 6.57
CA VAL A 303 -15.32 -1.91 6.07
C VAL A 303 -14.88 -0.62 6.76
N ARG A 304 -13.84 -0.71 7.56
CA ARG A 304 -13.16 0.38 8.27
C ARG A 304 -11.76 0.55 7.71
N GLY A 305 -11.66 1.31 6.63
CA GLY A 305 -10.45 1.43 5.83
C GLY A 305 -9.65 2.71 6.08
N VAL A 306 -8.36 2.64 5.78
CA VAL A 306 -7.44 3.77 5.77
C VAL A 306 -6.64 3.81 4.48
N HIS A 307 -6.33 5.00 3.98
CA HIS A 307 -5.40 5.17 2.86
C HIS A 307 -3.97 5.14 3.38
N MET A 308 -3.10 4.34 2.75
CA MET A 308 -1.68 4.23 3.09
C MET A 308 -0.81 4.90 2.02
N PRO A 309 -0.18 6.05 2.32
CA PRO A 309 0.89 6.62 1.51
C PRO A 309 2.13 5.72 1.45
N HIS A 310 3.01 5.97 0.46
CA HIS A 310 4.21 5.14 0.22
C HIS A 310 5.47 5.66 0.86
N ASP A 311 5.42 6.71 1.67
CA ASP A 311 6.61 7.39 2.17
C ASP A 311 6.62 7.55 3.69
N ARG A 312 7.83 7.69 4.23
CA ARG A 312 8.10 7.83 5.66
C ARG A 312 9.31 8.73 5.88
N GLN A 313 9.33 9.42 7.02
CA GLN A 313 10.45 10.26 7.42
C GLN A 313 11.77 9.47 7.42
N GLY A 314 12.79 10.03 6.80
CA GLY A 314 14.14 9.47 6.73
C GLY A 314 14.34 8.40 5.65
N ALA A 315 13.31 7.66 5.27
CA ALA A 315 13.36 6.63 4.24
C ALA A 315 12.84 7.13 2.87
N GLY A 316 11.97 8.15 2.87
CA GLY A 316 11.20 8.47 1.66
C GLY A 316 10.38 7.27 1.24
N ILE A 317 10.41 6.91 -0.05
CA ILE A 317 9.71 5.73 -0.58
C ILE A 317 10.49 4.40 -0.40
N ALA A 318 11.77 4.47 0.01
CA ALA A 318 12.63 3.29 0.18
C ALA A 318 12.33 2.56 1.50
N LEU A 319 11.11 2.03 1.61
CA LEU A 319 10.62 1.35 2.81
C LEU A 319 11.14 -0.09 2.88
N SER A 320 11.53 -0.52 4.08
CA SER A 320 11.81 -1.93 4.38
C SER A 320 10.53 -2.70 4.75
N GLN A 321 10.63 -4.02 4.79
CA GLN A 321 9.54 -4.87 5.26
C GLN A 321 9.14 -4.54 6.70
N GLU A 322 10.12 -4.28 7.59
CA GLU A 322 9.87 -3.93 9.00
C GLU A 322 9.08 -2.62 9.11
N HIS A 323 9.36 -1.63 8.26
CA HIS A 323 8.57 -0.41 8.20
C HIS A 323 7.10 -0.71 7.90
N LEU A 324 6.81 -1.53 6.90
CA LEU A 324 5.44 -1.85 6.49
C LEU A 324 4.71 -2.70 7.53
N ILE A 325 5.40 -3.61 8.22
CA ILE A 325 4.80 -4.40 9.31
C ILE A 325 4.46 -3.49 10.48
N SER A 326 5.37 -2.58 10.89
CA SER A 326 5.07 -1.63 11.96
C SER A 326 3.91 -0.69 11.62
N ASP A 327 3.78 -0.30 10.35
CA ASP A 327 2.67 0.51 9.86
C ASP A 327 1.34 -0.27 9.92
N LEU A 328 1.36 -1.55 9.55
CA LEU A 328 0.19 -2.43 9.63
C LEU A 328 -0.26 -2.65 11.09
N GLU A 329 0.68 -2.81 12.02
CA GLU A 329 0.39 -2.91 13.46
C GLU A 329 -0.35 -1.68 13.98
N LEU A 330 0.03 -0.47 13.55
CA LEU A 330 -0.68 0.78 13.90
C LEU A 330 -2.11 0.82 13.31
N VAL A 331 -2.30 0.31 12.09
CA VAL A 331 -3.62 0.21 11.47
C VAL A 331 -4.51 -0.75 12.26
N GLN A 332 -3.98 -1.90 12.67
CA GLN A 332 -4.68 -2.91 13.47
C GLN A 332 -4.98 -2.40 14.90
N ASP A 333 -4.02 -1.72 15.54
CA ASP A 333 -4.22 -1.13 16.88
C ASP A 333 -5.34 -0.08 16.87
N MET A 334 -5.48 0.66 15.78
CA MET A 334 -6.61 1.59 15.61
C MET A 334 -7.96 0.87 15.44
N GLY A 335 -7.95 -0.43 15.07
CA GLY A 335 -9.15 -1.23 14.82
C GLY A 335 -9.68 -1.11 13.39
N ALA A 336 -8.90 -0.59 12.46
CA ALA A 336 -9.20 -0.67 11.04
C ALA A 336 -8.99 -2.10 10.53
N ASN A 337 -9.81 -2.53 9.55
CA ASN A 337 -9.77 -3.87 8.94
C ASN A 337 -9.50 -3.84 7.44
N ALA A 338 -9.22 -2.66 6.90
CA ALA A 338 -8.92 -2.48 5.48
C ALA A 338 -7.87 -1.40 5.24
N ILE A 339 -7.00 -1.61 4.26
CA ILE A 339 -6.05 -0.62 3.76
C ILE A 339 -6.28 -0.37 2.27
N ARG A 340 -6.04 0.86 1.84
CA ARG A 340 -5.93 1.22 0.43
C ARG A 340 -4.48 1.53 0.09
N SER A 341 -3.89 0.75 -0.82
CA SER A 341 -2.59 1.04 -1.43
C SER A 341 -2.78 2.18 -2.44
N LEU A 342 -2.60 3.41 -1.96
CA LEU A 342 -2.90 4.63 -2.70
C LEU A 342 -1.92 4.82 -3.86
N ILE A 343 -2.45 5.07 -5.07
CA ILE A 343 -1.72 5.30 -6.33
C ILE A 343 -0.78 4.17 -6.79
N GLY A 344 -0.97 2.95 -6.33
CA GLY A 344 -0.20 1.80 -6.78
C GLY A 344 0.12 0.79 -5.67
N PRO A 345 0.62 -0.38 -6.01
CA PRO A 345 0.89 -1.42 -5.03
C PRO A 345 2.09 -1.11 -4.12
N HIS A 346 1.99 -1.51 -2.85
CA HIS A 346 3.11 -1.61 -1.92
C HIS A 346 4.00 -2.83 -2.24
N LEU A 347 5.01 -3.11 -1.39
CA LEU A 347 5.77 -4.36 -1.43
C LEU A 347 4.84 -5.56 -1.19
N SER A 348 5.06 -6.67 -1.90
CA SER A 348 4.22 -7.87 -1.75
C SER A 348 4.25 -8.44 -0.32
N SER A 349 5.33 -8.23 0.42
CA SER A 349 5.42 -8.62 1.84
C SER A 349 4.36 -7.97 2.74
N LEU A 350 3.86 -6.77 2.40
CA LEU A 350 2.72 -6.18 3.09
C LEU A 350 1.45 -6.99 2.84
N TYR A 351 1.23 -7.42 1.60
CA TYR A 351 0.05 -8.22 1.24
C TYR A 351 0.15 -9.64 1.81
N ASP A 352 1.36 -10.24 1.87
CA ASP A 352 1.59 -11.49 2.59
C ASP A 352 1.22 -11.38 4.08
N ALA A 353 1.48 -10.23 4.71
CA ALA A 353 1.06 -9.96 6.07
C ALA A 353 -0.47 -9.76 6.15
N CYS A 354 -1.06 -8.97 5.25
CA CYS A 354 -2.51 -8.78 5.17
C CYS A 354 -3.26 -10.10 4.96
N ASP A 355 -2.73 -11.01 4.14
CA ASP A 355 -3.31 -12.34 3.91
C ASP A 355 -3.41 -13.16 5.20
N LYS A 356 -2.37 -13.10 6.05
CA LYS A 356 -2.27 -13.84 7.33
C LYS A 356 -3.09 -13.22 8.44
N GLU A 357 -3.17 -11.89 8.44
CA GLU A 357 -3.84 -11.11 9.48
C GLU A 357 -5.32 -10.81 9.17
N GLY A 358 -5.82 -11.24 8.00
CA GLY A 358 -7.20 -10.97 7.59
C GLY A 358 -7.47 -9.49 7.23
N MET A 359 -6.43 -8.69 6.94
CA MET A 359 -6.57 -7.30 6.56
C MET A 359 -7.00 -7.19 5.10
N MET A 360 -8.15 -6.59 4.83
CA MET A 360 -8.61 -6.37 3.46
C MET A 360 -7.78 -5.30 2.75
N VAL A 361 -7.57 -5.46 1.45
CA VAL A 361 -6.76 -4.54 0.64
C VAL A 361 -7.50 -4.08 -0.61
N TRP A 362 -7.47 -2.78 -0.83
CA TRP A 362 -7.79 -2.12 -2.08
C TRP A 362 -6.48 -1.67 -2.74
N VAL A 363 -6.15 -2.20 -3.93
CA VAL A 363 -4.94 -1.84 -4.69
C VAL A 363 -5.30 -0.94 -5.85
N ASP A 364 -4.71 0.25 -5.91
CA ASP A 364 -4.95 1.22 -6.99
C ASP A 364 -4.11 0.94 -8.24
N ASN A 365 -4.72 1.17 -9.41
CA ASN A 365 -4.00 1.55 -10.62
C ASN A 365 -3.52 3.01 -10.49
N PRO A 366 -2.33 3.39 -10.97
CA PRO A 366 -1.78 4.75 -10.80
C PRO A 366 -2.48 5.83 -11.64
N PHE A 367 -3.74 5.63 -12.02
CA PHE A 367 -4.54 6.63 -12.73
C PHE A 367 -5.21 7.58 -11.72
N THR A 368 -4.54 8.68 -11.42
CA THR A 368 -5.00 9.70 -10.47
C THR A 368 -5.02 11.09 -11.10
N ARG A 369 -5.64 12.03 -10.40
CA ARG A 369 -5.69 13.43 -10.86
C ARG A 369 -4.28 13.99 -11.08
N ASN A 370 -4.18 14.83 -12.10
CA ASN A 370 -2.96 15.56 -12.43
C ASN A 370 -2.97 16.93 -11.74
N VAL A 371 -2.02 17.17 -10.83
CA VAL A 371 -1.95 18.41 -10.03
C VAL A 371 -1.03 19.48 -10.63
N VAL A 372 -0.21 19.14 -11.62
CA VAL A 372 0.82 20.04 -12.21
C VAL A 372 0.29 20.75 -13.44
N LEU A 373 -0.51 20.08 -14.27
CA LEU A 373 -1.02 20.65 -15.50
C LEU A 373 -2.32 21.42 -15.20
N PHE A 374 -2.17 22.71 -14.90
CA PHE A 374 -3.20 23.76 -14.89
C PHE A 374 -4.65 23.30 -14.64
N ASN A 375 -5.15 23.48 -13.43
CA ASN A 375 -6.56 23.29 -13.07
C ASN A 375 -7.13 21.90 -13.34
N ASP A 376 -6.44 20.84 -12.90
CA ASP A 376 -6.94 19.47 -12.95
C ASP A 376 -7.27 18.96 -14.37
N ILE A 377 -6.48 19.29 -15.38
CA ILE A 377 -6.52 18.57 -16.65
C ILE A 377 -5.95 17.18 -16.39
N CYS A 378 -6.83 16.24 -16.13
CA CYS A 378 -6.47 14.91 -15.62
C CYS A 378 -6.09 13.94 -16.72
N TYR A 379 -6.56 14.17 -17.91
CA TYR A 379 -6.42 13.24 -19.01
C TYR A 379 -6.08 13.96 -20.28
N TYR A 380 -4.94 13.60 -20.86
CA TYR A 380 -4.54 14.02 -22.18
C TYR A 380 -4.45 12.75 -23.05
N PRO A 381 -5.37 12.53 -24.00
CA PRO A 381 -5.40 11.28 -24.73
C PRO A 381 -4.22 11.20 -25.68
N SER A 382 -3.27 10.36 -25.33
CA SER A 382 -2.28 9.86 -26.28
C SER A 382 -2.33 8.34 -26.27
N GLU A 383 -2.11 7.71 -27.40
CA GLU A 383 -2.03 6.26 -27.50
C GLU A 383 -1.02 5.69 -26.50
N ALA A 384 0.15 6.34 -26.41
CA ALA A 384 1.21 5.92 -25.49
C ALA A 384 0.81 5.98 -24.01
N LEU A 385 0.00 6.97 -23.59
CA LEU A 385 -0.51 7.05 -22.21
C LEU A 385 -1.54 5.96 -21.94
N ARG A 386 -2.45 5.73 -22.91
CA ARG A 386 -3.49 4.70 -22.80
C ARG A 386 -2.85 3.31 -22.66
N GLU A 387 -1.92 2.96 -23.55
CA GLU A 387 -1.18 1.70 -23.50
C GLU A 387 -0.40 1.53 -22.20
N ASN A 388 0.25 2.60 -21.69
CA ASN A 388 0.94 2.56 -20.43
C ASN A 388 -0.02 2.29 -19.25
N GLY A 389 -1.21 2.88 -19.26
CA GLY A 389 -2.20 2.62 -18.21
C GLY A 389 -2.73 1.17 -18.25
N PHE A 390 -2.95 0.61 -19.44
CA PHE A 390 -3.32 -0.80 -19.59
C PHE A 390 -2.21 -1.73 -19.12
N GLU A 391 -0.95 -1.44 -19.45
CA GLU A 391 0.19 -2.25 -19.04
C GLU A 391 0.35 -2.22 -17.51
N GLN A 392 0.32 -1.04 -16.89
CA GLN A 392 0.41 -0.93 -15.43
C GLN A 392 -0.76 -1.62 -14.72
N LEU A 393 -1.99 -1.55 -15.26
CA LEU A 393 -3.13 -2.26 -14.68
C LEU A 393 -2.95 -3.78 -14.74
N ARG A 394 -2.43 -4.32 -15.85
CA ARG A 394 -2.06 -5.75 -15.95
C ARG A 394 -1.01 -6.13 -14.91
N GLU A 395 0.04 -5.33 -14.78
CA GLU A 395 1.08 -5.55 -13.77
C GLU A 395 0.50 -5.55 -12.35
N VAL A 396 -0.35 -4.56 -12.02
CA VAL A 396 -1.01 -4.46 -10.70
C VAL A 396 -1.82 -5.72 -10.40
N ILE A 397 -2.65 -6.17 -11.36
CA ILE A 397 -3.51 -7.34 -11.15
C ILE A 397 -2.69 -8.63 -11.11
N TYR A 398 -1.84 -8.90 -12.10
CA TYR A 398 -1.10 -10.16 -12.18
C TYR A 398 -0.08 -10.34 -11.04
N GLN A 399 0.55 -9.27 -10.57
CA GLN A 399 1.49 -9.35 -9.45
C GLN A 399 0.83 -9.62 -8.11
N ASN A 400 -0.46 -9.26 -7.97
CA ASN A 400 -1.20 -9.39 -6.71
C ASN A 400 -2.40 -10.36 -6.81
N TYR A 401 -2.47 -11.15 -7.87
CA TYR A 401 -3.63 -11.98 -8.20
C TYR A 401 -4.00 -12.99 -7.11
N ASN A 402 -2.99 -13.68 -6.55
CA ASN A 402 -3.20 -14.78 -5.61
C ASN A 402 -3.44 -14.33 -4.16
N HIS A 403 -3.23 -13.04 -3.82
CA HIS A 403 -3.46 -12.53 -2.46
C HIS A 403 -4.97 -12.51 -2.13
N PRO A 404 -5.45 -13.33 -1.17
CA PRO A 404 -6.86 -13.32 -0.79
C PRO A 404 -7.27 -12.02 -0.08
N SER A 405 -6.34 -11.33 0.58
CA SER A 405 -6.56 -10.04 1.22
C SER A 405 -6.91 -8.94 0.21
N VAL A 406 -6.43 -9.01 -1.03
CA VAL A 406 -6.82 -8.08 -2.09
C VAL A 406 -8.27 -8.38 -2.48
N VAL A 407 -9.18 -7.51 -2.07
CA VAL A 407 -10.63 -7.70 -2.24
C VAL A 407 -11.24 -6.83 -3.34
N MET A 408 -10.50 -5.84 -3.84
CA MET A 408 -10.97 -4.97 -4.93
C MET A 408 -9.82 -4.32 -5.71
N TRP A 409 -10.05 -4.06 -7.01
CA TRP A 409 -9.10 -3.39 -7.91
C TRP A 409 -9.49 -1.93 -8.14
N GLY A 410 -8.60 -1.01 -7.78
CA GLY A 410 -8.77 0.42 -7.98
C GLY A 410 -8.49 0.84 -9.41
N ILE A 411 -9.47 1.44 -10.09
CA ILE A 411 -9.34 1.83 -11.49
C ILE A 411 -8.85 3.28 -11.63
N PHE A 412 -9.45 4.21 -10.88
CA PHE A 412 -9.02 5.61 -10.87
C PHE A 412 -9.21 6.29 -9.51
N SER A 413 -8.52 7.42 -9.30
CA SER A 413 -8.64 8.23 -8.10
C SER A 413 -8.72 9.72 -8.41
N LEU A 414 -9.83 10.36 -8.03
CA LEU A 414 -10.05 11.82 -8.10
C LEU A 414 -9.85 12.43 -9.50
N VAL A 415 -10.20 11.68 -10.53
CA VAL A 415 -10.07 12.13 -11.93
C VAL A 415 -11.23 13.06 -12.28
N ALA A 416 -10.92 14.24 -12.82
CA ALA A 416 -11.95 15.21 -13.24
C ALA A 416 -12.47 14.90 -14.65
N GLN A 417 -13.77 15.06 -14.84
CA GLN A 417 -14.41 15.00 -16.17
C GLN A 417 -14.28 16.36 -16.89
N ARG A 418 -13.05 16.76 -17.26
CA ARG A 418 -12.80 17.99 -18.00
C ARG A 418 -11.90 17.69 -19.19
N GLY A 419 -12.28 18.18 -20.36
CA GLY A 419 -11.55 17.98 -21.61
C GLY A 419 -12.02 16.74 -22.37
N ASP A 420 -11.10 15.86 -22.72
CA ASP A 420 -11.34 14.69 -23.55
C ASP A 420 -12.14 13.58 -22.83
N ASP A 421 -12.60 12.59 -23.58
CA ASP A 421 -13.47 11.51 -23.11
C ASP A 421 -12.74 10.53 -22.17
N VAL A 422 -12.54 10.97 -20.92
CA VAL A 422 -11.96 10.15 -19.85
C VAL A 422 -12.86 8.97 -19.46
N VAL A 423 -14.17 9.11 -19.62
CA VAL A 423 -15.14 8.07 -19.25
C VAL A 423 -14.97 6.82 -20.10
N SER A 424 -14.75 7.00 -21.43
CA SER A 424 -14.46 5.89 -22.32
C SER A 424 -13.20 5.14 -21.90
N TYR A 425 -12.12 5.87 -21.59
CA TYR A 425 -10.87 5.25 -21.15
C TYR A 425 -11.01 4.52 -19.81
N VAL A 426 -11.72 5.11 -18.85
CA VAL A 426 -12.01 4.44 -17.56
C VAL A 426 -12.81 3.15 -17.78
N ARG A 427 -13.77 3.15 -18.74
CA ARG A 427 -14.53 1.96 -19.07
C ARG A 427 -13.64 0.86 -19.64
N GLU A 428 -12.74 1.19 -20.56
CA GLU A 428 -11.77 0.23 -21.11
C GLU A 428 -10.84 -0.36 -20.04
N LEU A 429 -10.38 0.47 -19.06
CA LEU A 429 -9.60 -0.02 -17.92
C LEU A 429 -10.44 -0.96 -17.03
N ASN A 430 -11.70 -0.61 -16.81
CA ASN A 430 -12.63 -1.45 -16.05
C ASN A 430 -12.89 -2.80 -16.72
N ASP A 431 -13.15 -2.78 -18.02
CA ASP A 431 -13.39 -3.98 -18.83
C ASP A 431 -12.14 -4.88 -18.82
N LEU A 432 -10.93 -4.30 -18.94
CA LEU A 432 -9.67 -5.03 -18.84
C LEU A 432 -9.49 -5.69 -17.48
N ALA A 433 -9.84 -5.00 -16.39
CA ALA A 433 -9.75 -5.57 -15.06
C ALA A 433 -10.65 -6.81 -14.92
N HIS A 434 -11.88 -6.74 -15.42
CA HIS A 434 -12.82 -7.86 -15.43
C HIS A 434 -12.43 -8.98 -16.41
N GLU A 435 -11.77 -8.66 -17.51
CA GLU A 435 -11.21 -9.69 -18.42
C GLU A 435 -10.14 -10.53 -17.72
N ILE A 436 -9.30 -9.90 -16.89
CA ILE A 436 -8.22 -10.59 -16.16
C ILE A 436 -8.75 -11.31 -14.92
N ASP A 437 -9.63 -10.65 -14.16
CA ASP A 437 -10.14 -11.17 -12.87
C ASP A 437 -11.63 -10.88 -12.68
N THR A 438 -12.43 -11.92 -12.81
CA THR A 438 -13.89 -11.87 -12.59
C THR A 438 -14.31 -12.08 -11.14
N SER A 439 -13.37 -12.40 -10.24
CA SER A 439 -13.65 -12.77 -8.85
C SER A 439 -13.65 -11.58 -7.88
N ARG A 440 -13.17 -10.42 -8.31
CA ARG A 440 -13.08 -9.20 -7.50
C ARG A 440 -13.81 -8.04 -8.16
N PRO A 441 -14.55 -7.24 -7.39
CA PRO A 441 -15.13 -6.00 -7.89
C PRO A 441 -14.03 -4.96 -8.19
N THR A 442 -14.36 -4.07 -9.13
CA THR A 442 -13.60 -2.85 -9.38
C THR A 442 -14.13 -1.71 -8.51
N VAL A 443 -13.25 -0.78 -8.16
CA VAL A 443 -13.59 0.38 -7.33
C VAL A 443 -12.87 1.64 -7.82
N ALA A 444 -13.47 2.79 -7.57
CA ALA A 444 -12.81 4.08 -7.79
C ALA A 444 -13.10 5.06 -6.66
N CYS A 445 -12.28 6.10 -6.55
CA CYS A 445 -12.51 7.23 -5.64
C CYS A 445 -12.79 8.49 -6.44
N SER A 446 -13.89 9.18 -6.17
CA SER A 446 -14.35 10.35 -6.92
C SER A 446 -14.80 11.49 -5.99
N ASN A 447 -14.51 12.73 -6.41
CA ASN A 447 -15.00 13.95 -5.77
C ASN A 447 -15.82 14.83 -6.74
N VAL A 448 -16.23 14.27 -7.87
CA VAL A 448 -17.02 14.95 -8.90
C VAL A 448 -18.34 14.24 -9.15
N ASP A 449 -19.35 14.99 -9.58
CA ASP A 449 -20.59 14.41 -10.10
C ASP A 449 -20.44 14.12 -11.60
N GLY A 450 -20.87 12.95 -12.03
CA GLY A 450 -20.85 12.63 -13.46
C GLY A 450 -20.91 11.14 -13.77
N ASP A 451 -20.90 10.83 -15.07
CA ASP A 451 -21.07 9.46 -15.57
C ASP A 451 -19.87 8.55 -15.24
N ILE A 452 -18.72 9.14 -14.93
CA ILE A 452 -17.54 8.40 -14.49
C ILE A 452 -17.79 7.56 -13.22
N ASN A 453 -18.70 8.02 -12.34
CA ASN A 453 -19.05 7.35 -11.09
C ASN A 453 -19.85 6.05 -11.29
N PHE A 454 -20.33 5.79 -12.51
CA PHE A 454 -21.14 4.63 -12.87
C PHE A 454 -20.38 3.58 -13.69
N VAL A 455 -19.06 3.71 -13.79
CA VAL A 455 -18.25 2.80 -14.62
C VAL A 455 -17.76 1.60 -13.80
N THR A 456 -17.27 1.82 -12.58
CA THR A 456 -16.78 0.75 -11.72
C THR A 456 -17.91 0.11 -10.91
N ASP A 457 -17.71 -1.13 -10.42
CA ASP A 457 -18.73 -1.84 -9.62
C ASP A 457 -19.03 -1.11 -8.31
N LEU A 458 -17.99 -0.50 -7.72
CA LEU A 458 -18.02 0.24 -6.48
C LEU A 458 -17.47 1.65 -6.69
N ILE A 459 -18.03 2.62 -5.99
CA ILE A 459 -17.50 3.98 -5.93
C ILE A 459 -17.33 4.44 -4.50
N VAL A 460 -16.24 5.14 -4.20
CA VAL A 460 -16.02 5.83 -2.94
C VAL A 460 -16.09 7.33 -3.18
N LEU A 461 -17.03 7.99 -2.52
CA LEU A 461 -17.23 9.44 -2.64
C LEU A 461 -16.31 10.17 -1.65
N ARG A 462 -15.35 10.92 -2.18
CA ARG A 462 -14.47 11.77 -1.37
C ARG A 462 -15.20 13.03 -0.97
N GLN A 463 -15.24 13.33 0.33
CA GLN A 463 -15.90 14.50 0.89
C GLN A 463 -14.96 15.38 1.70
N ASP A 464 -15.11 16.68 1.51
CA ASP A 464 -14.41 17.74 2.23
C ASP A 464 -15.34 18.80 2.82
N VAL A 465 -16.64 18.46 2.92
CA VAL A 465 -17.67 19.34 3.51
C VAL A 465 -17.34 19.62 4.99
N GLY A 466 -17.43 20.87 5.37
CA GLY A 466 -17.04 21.33 6.71
C GLY A 466 -15.59 21.79 6.81
N TRP A 467 -14.73 21.43 5.85
CA TRP A 467 -13.34 21.88 5.83
C TRP A 467 -13.17 23.17 5.02
N TYR A 468 -13.28 23.13 3.70
CA TYR A 468 -13.18 24.32 2.83
C TYR A 468 -14.54 24.96 2.55
N LYS A 469 -15.60 24.19 2.59
CA LYS A 469 -16.98 24.61 2.26
C LYS A 469 -17.95 24.19 3.36
N GLY A 470 -18.92 25.04 3.67
CA GLY A 470 -19.95 24.72 4.62
C GLY A 470 -19.44 24.67 6.09
N SER A 471 -20.21 24.13 6.98
CA SER A 471 -19.88 23.82 8.35
C SER A 471 -19.83 22.31 8.57
N PHE A 472 -19.36 21.85 9.73
CA PHE A 472 -19.39 20.43 10.06
C PHE A 472 -20.83 19.86 10.07
N ASP A 473 -21.83 20.67 10.34
CA ASP A 473 -23.25 20.26 10.30
C ASP A 473 -23.76 20.03 8.87
N ASP A 474 -23.15 20.66 7.86
CA ASP A 474 -23.57 20.52 6.47
C ASP A 474 -23.31 19.13 5.90
N ILE A 475 -22.51 18.31 6.56
CA ILE A 475 -22.35 16.90 6.21
C ILE A 475 -23.67 16.14 6.32
N ARG A 476 -24.55 16.52 7.28
CA ARG A 476 -25.88 15.93 7.42
C ARG A 476 -26.79 16.28 6.26
N VAL A 477 -26.66 17.51 5.74
CA VAL A 477 -27.41 17.95 4.54
C VAL A 477 -26.95 17.15 3.33
N TRP A 478 -25.66 17.01 3.14
CA TRP A 478 -25.09 16.19 2.06
C TRP A 478 -25.57 14.73 2.13
N ASN A 479 -25.50 14.08 3.30
CA ASN A 479 -25.96 12.72 3.49
C ASN A 479 -27.45 12.54 3.15
N ARG A 480 -28.29 13.49 3.52
CA ARG A 480 -29.70 13.49 3.15
C ARG A 480 -29.89 13.62 1.64
N GLN A 481 -29.15 14.53 1.00
CA GLN A 481 -29.21 14.69 -0.46
C GLN A 481 -28.81 13.42 -1.21
N LEU A 482 -27.80 12.68 -0.72
CA LEU A 482 -27.44 11.38 -1.26
C LEU A 482 -28.57 10.37 -1.17
N SER A 483 -29.18 10.23 0.00
CA SER A 483 -30.24 9.24 0.23
C SER A 483 -31.53 9.55 -0.55
N GLU A 484 -31.82 10.83 -0.83
CA GLU A 484 -32.99 11.30 -1.57
C GLU A 484 -32.77 11.29 -3.10
N ASN A 485 -31.54 11.33 -3.58
CA ASN A 485 -31.24 11.43 -5.00
C ASN A 485 -31.43 10.07 -5.69
N LYS A 486 -32.41 10.00 -6.60
CA LYS A 486 -32.73 8.77 -7.33
C LYS A 486 -31.57 8.25 -8.19
N LYS A 487 -30.73 9.14 -8.73
CA LYS A 487 -29.56 8.78 -9.52
C LYS A 487 -28.54 8.00 -8.69
N PHE A 488 -28.36 8.38 -7.41
CA PHE A 488 -27.43 7.67 -6.51
C PHE A 488 -27.97 6.33 -5.97
N LYS A 489 -29.26 6.02 -6.14
CA LYS A 489 -29.80 4.71 -5.77
C LYS A 489 -29.26 3.55 -6.61
N GLU A 490 -28.70 3.84 -7.77
CA GLU A 490 -28.05 2.86 -8.64
C GLU A 490 -26.55 2.66 -8.31
N LEU A 491 -25.97 3.56 -7.52
CA LEU A 491 -24.57 3.49 -7.12
C LEU A 491 -24.40 2.66 -5.85
N ARG A 492 -23.32 1.88 -5.84
CA ARG A 492 -22.81 1.18 -4.66
C ARG A 492 -21.66 1.98 -4.08
N PHE A 493 -22.00 2.88 -3.14
CA PHE A 493 -21.04 3.87 -2.68
C PHE A 493 -20.58 3.68 -1.24
N GLY A 494 -19.26 3.84 -1.04
CA GLY A 494 -18.62 4.11 0.23
C GLY A 494 -18.31 5.60 0.36
N VAL A 495 -17.69 5.98 1.47
CA VAL A 495 -17.25 7.35 1.72
C VAL A 495 -15.79 7.42 2.10
N SER A 496 -15.09 8.44 1.59
CA SER A 496 -13.74 8.80 2.03
C SER A 496 -13.72 10.24 2.52
N TYR A 497 -13.07 10.48 3.65
CA TYR A 497 -12.89 11.81 4.22
C TYR A 497 -11.65 11.87 5.08
N GLY A 498 -11.26 13.09 5.43
CA GLY A 498 -10.11 13.41 6.26
C GLY A 498 -9.40 14.61 5.70
N GLU A 499 -8.97 15.49 6.59
CA GLU A 499 -8.33 16.75 6.27
C GLU A 499 -7.11 17.00 7.15
N GLU A 500 -6.38 18.06 6.85
CA GLU A 500 -5.07 18.26 7.43
C GLU A 500 -5.12 18.81 8.86
N GLY A 501 -4.28 18.27 9.74
CA GLY A 501 -4.07 18.76 11.09
C GLY A 501 -2.62 18.58 11.53
N ALA A 502 -1.89 19.71 11.68
CA ALA A 502 -0.52 19.69 12.16
C ALA A 502 -0.50 19.79 13.69
N ILE A 503 0.20 18.88 14.35
CA ILE A 503 0.31 18.81 15.82
C ILE A 503 0.99 20.02 16.45
N THR A 504 1.71 20.82 15.66
CA THR A 504 2.38 22.05 16.07
C THR A 504 1.50 23.30 15.95
N HIS A 505 0.36 23.16 15.23
CA HIS A 505 -0.57 24.27 15.03
C HIS A 505 -1.69 24.22 16.05
N VAL A 506 -1.65 25.13 17.00
CA VAL A 506 -2.62 25.24 18.08
C VAL A 506 -3.35 26.60 18.04
N ALA A 507 -4.63 26.60 18.34
CA ALA A 507 -5.45 27.80 18.37
C ALA A 507 -6.57 27.71 19.42
N ASP A 508 -6.78 28.77 20.20
CA ASP A 508 -7.89 28.88 21.16
C ASP A 508 -9.23 28.94 20.43
N ASN A 509 -9.30 29.75 19.39
CA ASN A 509 -10.49 29.87 18.55
C ASN A 509 -10.29 29.02 17.30
N LEU A 510 -11.26 28.16 17.02
CA LEU A 510 -11.29 27.36 15.81
C LEU A 510 -11.55 28.28 14.62
N GLN A 511 -10.50 28.63 13.89
CA GLN A 511 -10.63 29.27 12.60
C GLN A 511 -10.81 28.21 11.53
N ARG A 512 -11.71 28.47 10.60
CA ARG A 512 -11.90 27.61 9.45
C ARG A 512 -10.64 27.59 8.61
N ALA A 513 -10.23 26.42 8.14
CA ALA A 513 -9.15 26.32 7.21
C ALA A 513 -9.53 26.96 5.86
N GLU A 514 -8.70 27.86 5.36
CA GLU A 514 -8.82 28.40 4.02
C GLU A 514 -8.01 27.55 3.04
N GLN A 515 -8.50 27.40 1.83
CA GLN A 515 -7.77 26.65 0.80
C GLN A 515 -6.42 27.31 0.54
N GLY A 516 -5.33 26.56 0.71
CA GLY A 516 -3.96 27.08 0.59
C GLY A 516 -3.41 27.72 1.87
N ALA A 517 -4.18 27.81 2.96
CA ALA A 517 -3.66 28.30 4.23
C ALA A 517 -2.57 27.37 4.78
N ARG A 518 -1.54 27.98 5.40
CA ARG A 518 -0.47 27.22 6.07
C ARG A 518 -0.85 26.77 7.47
N PHE A 519 -1.72 27.52 8.15
CA PHE A 519 -2.13 27.21 9.51
C PHE A 519 -3.29 26.19 9.52
N ARG A 520 -3.05 25.02 10.07
CA ARG A 520 -3.98 23.87 10.08
C ARG A 520 -3.94 23.20 11.45
N PRO A 521 -4.73 23.69 12.42
CA PRO A 521 -4.68 23.17 13.77
C PRO A 521 -5.23 21.73 13.85
N GLU A 522 -4.53 20.86 14.58
CA GLU A 522 -4.94 19.48 14.86
C GLU A 522 -6.38 19.39 15.36
N ARG A 523 -6.80 20.37 16.19
CA ARG A 523 -8.19 20.45 16.70
C ARG A 523 -9.23 20.52 15.58
N ALA A 524 -8.97 21.24 14.48
CA ALA A 524 -9.92 21.34 13.36
C ALA A 524 -10.08 19.98 12.66
N GLN A 525 -8.96 19.27 12.42
CA GLN A 525 -8.98 17.92 11.91
C GLN A 525 -9.83 17.00 12.79
N THR A 526 -9.57 17.02 14.10
CA THR A 526 -10.23 16.14 15.07
C THR A 526 -11.73 16.38 15.13
N LEU A 527 -12.18 17.64 15.17
CA LEU A 527 -13.61 17.99 15.19
C LEU A 527 -14.34 17.60 13.90
N MET A 528 -13.66 17.70 12.75
CA MET A 528 -14.23 17.18 11.51
C MET A 528 -14.43 15.68 11.59
N HIS A 529 -13.42 14.93 12.03
CA HIS A 529 -13.51 13.48 12.21
C HIS A 529 -14.62 13.09 13.20
N GLU A 530 -14.78 13.80 14.31
CA GLU A 530 -15.91 13.58 15.24
C GLU A 530 -17.28 13.73 14.55
N SER A 531 -17.45 14.80 13.77
CA SER A 531 -18.72 15.09 13.08
C SER A 531 -19.04 14.01 12.02
N TYR A 532 -18.04 13.58 11.25
CA TYR A 532 -18.22 12.53 10.25
C TYR A 532 -18.47 11.16 10.90
N ALA A 533 -17.71 10.79 11.92
CA ALA A 533 -17.89 9.53 12.63
C ALA A 533 -19.29 9.38 13.21
N GLN A 534 -19.83 10.45 13.81
CA GLN A 534 -21.22 10.47 14.31
C GLN A 534 -22.23 10.26 13.19
N LEU A 535 -22.09 11.02 12.08
CA LEU A 535 -22.98 10.88 10.94
C LEU A 535 -23.02 9.46 10.37
N LEU A 536 -21.84 8.85 10.23
CA LEU A 536 -21.70 7.55 9.59
C LEU A 536 -22.31 6.44 10.44
N SER A 537 -22.21 6.54 11.77
CA SER A 537 -22.89 5.60 12.68
C SER A 537 -24.43 5.68 12.56
N GLU A 538 -24.97 6.86 12.20
CA GLU A 538 -26.40 7.11 12.05
C GLU A 538 -26.94 6.73 10.66
N SER A 539 -26.12 6.77 9.59
CA SER A 539 -26.63 6.76 8.21
C SER A 539 -26.84 5.37 7.61
N GLY A 540 -25.98 4.42 7.90
CA GLY A 540 -26.07 3.04 7.42
C GLY A 540 -26.11 2.82 5.90
N ILE A 541 -25.85 3.85 5.06
CA ILE A 541 -25.99 3.80 3.59
C ILE A 541 -24.70 3.46 2.85
N PHE A 542 -23.56 3.50 3.53
CA PHE A 542 -22.25 3.27 2.94
C PHE A 542 -21.82 1.81 3.12
N TRP A 543 -21.24 1.20 2.07
CA TRP A 543 -20.65 -0.13 2.17
C TRP A 543 -19.30 -0.11 2.90
N GLY A 544 -18.66 1.05 3.05
CA GLY A 544 -17.40 1.19 3.74
C GLY A 544 -17.01 2.65 3.98
N VAL A 545 -16.14 2.82 4.96
CA VAL A 545 -15.56 4.09 5.36
C VAL A 545 -14.06 4.05 5.11
N TRP A 546 -13.50 5.11 4.50
CA TRP A 546 -12.09 5.19 4.15
C TRP A 546 -11.49 6.51 4.63
N LEU A 547 -10.62 6.43 5.65
CA LEU A 547 -9.97 7.62 6.21
C LEU A 547 -8.77 8.04 5.35
N ASN A 548 -8.67 9.30 5.09
CA ASN A 548 -7.64 9.90 4.26
C ASN A 548 -6.78 10.86 5.11
N ASN A 549 -5.59 10.43 5.56
CA ASN A 549 -4.84 9.20 5.36
C ASN A 549 -4.47 8.56 6.71
N MET A 550 -3.82 7.40 6.71
CA MET A 550 -3.23 6.84 7.93
C MET A 550 -2.02 7.68 8.38
N PHE A 551 -1.16 8.07 7.46
CA PHE A 551 0.06 8.82 7.73
C PHE A 551 0.10 10.15 7.00
N ASP A 552 0.77 11.15 7.58
CA ASP A 552 1.22 12.34 6.85
C ASP A 552 2.20 11.92 5.76
N TYR A 553 2.28 12.69 4.67
CA TYR A 553 3.13 12.37 3.53
C TYR A 553 3.71 13.63 2.85
N LEU A 554 4.80 13.47 2.10
CA LEU A 554 5.37 14.57 1.33
C LEU A 554 4.55 14.86 0.07
N SER A 555 4.22 16.15 -0.11
CA SER A 555 3.46 16.65 -1.25
C SER A 555 4.20 17.84 -1.87
N PRO A 556 4.87 17.65 -3.03
CA PRO A 556 5.76 18.67 -3.62
C PRO A 556 5.04 19.91 -4.11
N TYR A 557 3.72 19.85 -4.25
CA TYR A 557 2.89 20.94 -4.81
C TYR A 557 2.25 21.81 -3.72
N ARG A 558 2.58 21.60 -2.46
CA ARG A 558 2.13 22.40 -1.33
C ARG A 558 3.27 23.27 -0.83
N GLY A 559 2.96 24.49 -0.40
CA GLY A 559 3.97 25.48 0.00
C GLY A 559 4.87 25.04 1.17
N GLU A 560 4.54 23.96 1.88
CA GLU A 560 5.30 23.37 2.99
C GLU A 560 5.82 21.98 2.67
N SER A 561 5.66 21.51 1.46
CA SER A 561 6.07 20.15 1.02
C SER A 561 5.53 19.01 1.88
N MET A 562 4.53 19.26 2.74
CA MET A 562 3.93 18.28 3.63
C MET A 562 2.40 18.32 3.55
N ASN A 563 1.79 17.16 3.47
CA ASN A 563 0.37 16.96 3.68
C ASN A 563 0.14 16.40 5.07
N TYR A 564 -0.59 17.14 5.91
CA TYR A 564 -0.86 16.78 7.30
C TYR A 564 -2.18 16.03 7.51
N SER A 565 -2.71 15.36 6.49
CA SER A 565 -3.99 14.65 6.60
C SER A 565 -3.91 13.29 7.29
N GLY A 566 -2.72 12.84 7.68
CA GLY A 566 -2.53 11.61 8.42
C GLY A 566 -3.19 11.65 9.81
N LEU A 567 -3.62 10.49 10.27
CA LEU A 567 -3.97 10.24 11.68
C LEU A 567 -2.73 10.03 12.55
N VAL A 568 -1.62 9.67 11.90
CA VAL A 568 -0.28 9.55 12.46
C VAL A 568 0.64 10.49 11.68
N CYS A 569 1.59 11.12 12.37
CA CYS A 569 2.56 12.02 11.75
C CYS A 569 3.49 11.28 10.77
N PHE A 570 4.25 12.03 9.96
CA PHE A 570 5.18 11.50 8.96
C PHE A 570 6.31 10.63 9.52
N ASP A 571 6.55 10.67 10.83
CA ASP A 571 7.48 9.79 11.55
C ASP A 571 6.96 8.35 11.73
N HIS A 572 5.67 8.12 11.45
CA HIS A 572 4.94 6.87 11.65
C HIS A 572 4.97 6.34 13.08
N THR A 573 5.09 7.24 14.06
CA THR A 573 5.11 6.91 15.49
C THR A 573 4.25 7.85 16.33
N THR A 574 4.12 9.11 15.93
CA THR A 574 3.35 10.12 16.65
C THR A 574 1.89 10.09 16.21
N GLN A 575 1.03 9.42 16.98
CA GLN A 575 -0.41 9.37 16.76
C GLN A 575 -1.06 10.71 17.10
N LYS A 576 -1.99 11.19 16.27
CA LYS A 576 -2.78 12.42 16.50
C LYS A 576 -4.05 12.13 17.29
N ASP A 577 -4.74 13.16 17.73
CA ASP A 577 -5.99 13.01 18.51
C ASP A 577 -7.06 12.21 17.74
N ALA A 578 -7.18 12.41 16.43
CA ALA A 578 -8.13 11.69 15.59
C ALA A 578 -7.83 10.17 15.51
N TYR A 579 -6.57 9.74 15.66
CA TYR A 579 -6.24 8.32 15.77
C TYR A 579 -6.92 7.68 17.00
N PHE A 580 -6.87 8.34 18.16
CA PHE A 580 -7.47 7.84 19.40
C PHE A 580 -8.99 7.89 19.37
N LEU A 581 -9.59 8.82 18.61
CA LEU A 581 -11.03 8.81 18.33
C LEU A 581 -11.43 7.49 17.66
N TYR A 582 -10.73 7.11 16.55
CA TYR A 582 -11.05 5.86 15.85
C TYR A 582 -10.66 4.63 16.63
N ARG A 583 -9.56 4.67 17.38
CA ARG A 583 -9.20 3.58 18.28
C ARG A 583 -10.29 3.33 19.33
N ALA A 584 -10.90 4.37 19.86
CA ALA A 584 -12.03 4.23 20.78
C ALA A 584 -13.31 3.70 20.11
N LEU A 585 -13.54 4.04 18.82
CA LEU A 585 -14.70 3.57 18.06
C LEU A 585 -14.53 2.14 17.53
N TRP A 586 -13.37 1.81 16.99
CA TRP A 586 -13.17 0.63 16.16
C TRP A 586 -12.46 -0.51 16.88
N ASN A 587 -11.50 -0.22 17.77
CA ASN A 587 -10.81 -1.27 18.53
C ASN A 587 -11.71 -1.75 19.68
N LYS A 588 -12.20 -2.99 19.55
CA LYS A 588 -13.05 -3.64 20.58
C LYS A 588 -12.25 -4.61 21.45
N SER A 589 -10.98 -4.90 21.11
CA SER A 589 -10.12 -5.84 21.84
C SER A 589 -9.42 -5.18 23.02
N GLU A 590 -9.02 -3.91 22.87
CA GLU A 590 -8.33 -3.16 23.93
C GLU A 590 -9.03 -1.84 24.24
N PRO A 591 -9.19 -1.51 25.54
CA PRO A 591 -9.84 -0.28 25.94
C PRO A 591 -9.01 0.94 25.60
N THR A 592 -9.66 1.98 25.13
CA THR A 592 -9.10 3.29 24.87
C THR A 592 -9.59 4.28 25.91
N LEU A 593 -8.69 5.06 26.47
CA LEU A 593 -8.97 6.17 27.37
C LEU A 593 -7.93 7.26 27.11
N TYR A 594 -8.33 8.37 26.48
CA TYR A 594 -7.39 9.36 25.95
C TYR A 594 -7.94 10.80 26.14
N ILE A 595 -7.12 11.69 26.69
CA ILE A 595 -7.44 13.11 26.82
C ILE A 595 -6.98 13.81 25.53
N ALA A 596 -7.93 14.33 24.76
CA ALA A 596 -7.67 15.05 23.52
C ALA A 596 -7.03 16.42 23.76
N GLU A 597 -6.48 17.02 22.71
CA GLU A 597 -5.80 18.33 22.72
C GLU A 597 -4.62 18.41 23.71
N ARG A 598 -4.06 17.27 24.08
CA ARG A 598 -3.02 17.14 25.11
C ARG A 598 -1.68 17.79 24.75
N ARG A 599 -1.42 18.01 23.44
CA ARG A 599 -0.19 18.65 22.96
C ARG A 599 -0.22 20.16 23.16
N TRP A 600 -1.40 20.73 23.19
CA TRP A 600 -1.62 22.14 23.47
C TRP A 600 -1.64 22.40 24.98
N LYS A 601 -0.47 22.35 25.61
CA LYS A 601 -0.33 22.43 27.07
C LYS A 601 -0.53 23.84 27.62
N SER A 602 -0.20 24.89 26.85
CA SER A 602 -0.34 26.29 27.25
C SER A 602 -1.59 26.91 26.63
N ARG A 603 -2.60 27.19 27.44
CA ARG A 603 -3.91 27.73 27.06
C ARG A 603 -3.94 29.24 27.28
N CYS A 604 -4.70 30.00 26.52
CA CYS A 604 -4.90 31.43 26.72
C CYS A 604 -5.98 31.70 27.76
N ASP A 605 -7.02 30.90 27.80
CA ASP A 605 -8.15 31.05 28.71
C ASP A 605 -8.09 30.08 29.90
N ALA A 606 -8.51 30.54 31.06
CA ALA A 606 -8.58 29.72 32.27
C ALA A 606 -9.73 28.71 32.25
N LEU A 607 -10.81 29.01 31.53
CA LEU A 607 -11.94 28.11 31.38
C LEU A 607 -11.80 27.30 30.10
N GLN A 608 -11.71 25.99 30.23
CA GLN A 608 -11.47 25.07 29.15
C GLN A 608 -12.57 24.02 29.03
N THR A 609 -12.81 23.54 27.82
CA THR A 609 -13.52 22.32 27.56
C THR A 609 -12.52 21.17 27.43
N ILE A 610 -12.68 20.14 28.24
CA ILE A 610 -11.83 18.94 28.20
C ILE A 610 -12.58 17.84 27.49
N ARG A 611 -11.98 17.28 26.43
CA ARG A 611 -12.49 16.14 25.67
C ARG A 611 -11.73 14.88 26.00
N VAL A 612 -12.48 13.78 26.10
CA VAL A 612 -11.94 12.45 26.37
C VAL A 612 -12.52 11.46 25.37
N TYR A 613 -11.65 10.74 24.66
CA TYR A 613 -12.07 9.60 23.85
C TYR A 613 -11.98 8.33 24.68
N SER A 614 -13.09 7.63 24.77
CA SER A 614 -13.20 6.44 25.63
C SER A 614 -14.08 5.38 25.00
N SER A 615 -13.55 4.15 24.91
CA SER A 615 -14.35 2.94 24.67
C SER A 615 -14.85 2.33 25.99
N VAL A 616 -14.40 2.90 27.13
CA VAL A 616 -14.84 2.48 28.47
C VAL A 616 -16.10 3.25 28.85
N GLU A 617 -17.08 2.55 29.41
CA GLU A 617 -18.30 3.15 29.92
C GLU A 617 -18.00 4.02 31.16
N ARG A 618 -18.58 5.23 31.18
CA ARG A 618 -18.53 6.16 32.34
C ARG A 618 -17.11 6.48 32.82
N PRO A 619 -16.24 7.04 31.98
CA PRO A 619 -14.93 7.50 32.43
C PRO A 619 -15.08 8.58 33.50
N THR A 620 -14.16 8.61 34.47
CA THR A 620 -14.12 9.61 35.53
C THR A 620 -12.99 10.59 35.29
N LEU A 621 -13.31 11.89 35.23
CA LEU A 621 -12.33 12.97 35.10
C LEU A 621 -11.97 13.54 36.47
N VAL A 622 -10.66 13.69 36.73
CA VAL A 622 -10.14 14.32 37.95
C VAL A 622 -9.23 15.49 37.54
N VAL A 623 -9.56 16.68 38.02
CA VAL A 623 -8.80 17.91 37.81
C VAL A 623 -8.11 18.24 39.13
N ASP A 624 -6.77 18.14 39.19
CA ASP A 624 -5.93 18.16 40.41
C ASP A 624 -6.37 17.12 41.46
N ARG A 625 -7.37 17.43 42.26
CA ARG A 625 -7.93 16.55 43.30
C ARG A 625 -9.46 16.42 43.20
N ASP A 626 -10.08 17.23 42.39
CA ASP A 626 -11.54 17.34 42.30
C ASP A 626 -12.09 16.49 41.16
N SER A 627 -13.12 15.72 41.43
CA SER A 627 -13.85 14.97 40.40
C SER A 627 -14.75 15.89 39.63
N VAL A 628 -14.69 15.83 38.29
CA VAL A 628 -15.52 16.63 37.39
C VAL A 628 -16.37 15.69 36.54
N GLU A 629 -17.64 16.04 36.42
CA GLU A 629 -18.58 15.26 35.61
C GLU A 629 -18.23 15.33 34.12
N LEU A 630 -18.24 14.18 33.45
CA LEU A 630 -18.14 14.03 32.02
C LEU A 630 -19.52 13.75 31.41
N ARG A 631 -19.90 14.55 30.44
CA ARG A 631 -21.10 14.35 29.62
C ARG A 631 -20.72 13.62 28.34
N GLN A 632 -21.42 12.54 28.04
CA GLN A 632 -21.27 11.85 26.76
C GLN A 632 -21.86 12.70 25.62
N VAL A 633 -21.05 12.94 24.58
CA VAL A 633 -21.40 13.74 23.39
C VAL A 633 -21.74 12.83 22.21
N THR A 634 -20.88 11.82 21.99
CA THR A 634 -21.09 10.76 20.98
C THR A 634 -20.79 9.40 21.60
N GLU A 635 -20.83 8.32 20.82
CA GLU A 635 -20.60 6.95 21.29
C GLU A 635 -19.31 6.83 22.13
N CYS A 636 -18.21 7.48 21.71
CA CYS A 636 -16.91 7.41 22.40
C CYS A 636 -16.34 8.76 22.82
N CYS A 637 -17.04 9.87 22.56
CA CYS A 637 -16.58 11.21 22.95
C CYS A 637 -17.29 11.68 24.21
N TRP A 638 -16.50 12.01 25.23
CA TRP A 638 -16.95 12.55 26.50
C TRP A 638 -16.40 13.95 26.68
N GLN A 639 -17.14 14.85 27.34
CA GLN A 639 -16.78 16.26 27.48
C GLN A 639 -17.10 16.77 28.87
N ALA A 640 -16.18 17.54 29.45
CA ALA A 640 -16.39 18.40 30.60
C ALA A 640 -16.25 19.87 30.18
N ASP A 641 -17.31 20.67 30.39
CA ASP A 641 -17.31 22.08 30.04
C ASP A 641 -16.89 22.94 31.25
N SER A 642 -16.33 24.13 30.96
CA SER A 642 -15.96 25.14 31.98
C SER A 642 -15.00 24.63 33.06
N VAL A 643 -14.09 23.73 32.70
CA VAL A 643 -13.04 23.26 33.59
C VAL A 643 -12.05 24.39 33.82
N THR A 644 -11.84 24.79 35.09
CA THR A 644 -10.87 25.83 35.43
C THR A 644 -9.49 25.26 35.46
N ILE A 645 -8.57 25.84 34.68
CA ILE A 645 -7.13 25.54 34.72
C ILE A 645 -6.34 26.75 35.25
N GLY A 646 -5.30 26.48 36.00
CA GLY A 646 -4.40 27.47 36.60
C GLY A 646 -3.02 27.52 35.95
N GLU A 647 -2.03 27.99 36.73
CA GLU A 647 -0.63 28.01 36.30
C GLU A 647 -0.07 26.60 36.08
N ARG A 648 -0.62 25.63 36.76
CA ARG A 648 -0.29 24.21 36.67
C ARG A 648 -1.48 23.39 37.13
N THR A 649 -2.13 22.67 36.21
CA THR A 649 -3.31 21.84 36.49
C THR A 649 -3.11 20.46 35.91
N MET A 650 -3.19 19.44 36.76
CA MET A 650 -3.09 18.05 36.34
C MET A 650 -4.48 17.49 36.09
N ILE A 651 -4.72 17.07 34.85
CA ILE A 651 -5.95 16.41 34.41
C ILE A 651 -5.67 14.91 34.28
N ARG A 652 -6.52 14.09 34.89
CA ARG A 652 -6.45 12.63 34.85
C ARG A 652 -7.80 12.07 34.52
N VAL A 653 -7.80 10.95 33.78
CA VAL A 653 -9.02 10.20 33.48
C VAL A 653 -8.83 8.74 33.86
N TYR A 654 -9.86 8.14 34.45
CA TYR A 654 -9.87 6.79 34.97
C TYR A 654 -11.07 6.03 34.45
N ASP A 655 -10.91 4.70 34.25
CA ASP A 655 -12.04 3.79 34.19
C ASP A 655 -12.59 3.51 35.60
N GLY A 656 -13.75 2.86 35.67
CA GLY A 656 -14.37 2.52 36.97
C GLY A 656 -13.56 1.51 37.82
N THR A 657 -12.56 0.86 37.25
CA THR A 657 -11.70 -0.12 37.93
C THR A 657 -10.32 0.44 38.29
N GLY A 658 -9.97 1.62 37.76
CA GLY A 658 -8.66 2.24 37.93
C GLY A 658 -7.52 1.56 37.16
N ASN A 659 -7.83 0.56 36.32
CA ASN A 659 -6.81 -0.16 35.52
C ASN A 659 -6.30 0.63 34.31
N HIS A 660 -7.14 1.50 33.76
CA HIS A 660 -6.82 2.34 32.63
C HIS A 660 -6.86 3.81 33.04
N ARG A 661 -5.76 4.52 32.86
CA ARG A 661 -5.67 5.96 33.12
C ARG A 661 -4.87 6.67 32.05
N ASP A 662 -5.25 7.89 31.78
CA ASP A 662 -4.46 8.84 31.01
C ASP A 662 -4.30 10.13 31.81
N SER A 663 -3.28 10.93 31.54
CA SER A 663 -3.03 12.18 32.25
C SER A 663 -2.32 13.21 31.37
N VAL A 664 -2.65 14.48 31.62
CA VAL A 664 -2.00 15.64 31.00
C VAL A 664 -1.89 16.78 31.99
N GLU A 665 -0.78 17.51 31.95
CA GLU A 665 -0.60 18.77 32.66
C GLU A 665 -0.91 19.94 31.71
N LEU A 666 -1.87 20.77 32.07
CA LEU A 666 -2.23 22.00 31.37
C LEU A 666 -1.91 23.22 32.23
N ARG A 667 -1.66 24.36 31.57
CA ARG A 667 -1.38 25.64 32.23
C ARG A 667 -1.99 26.81 31.45
N VAL A 668 -2.34 27.88 32.16
CA VAL A 668 -2.71 29.16 31.55
C VAL A 668 -1.47 30.01 31.37
N ASP A 669 -1.24 30.49 30.16
CA ASP A 669 -0.15 31.39 29.82
C ASP A 669 -0.72 32.77 29.46
N LYS A 670 -0.77 33.67 30.45
CA LYS A 670 -1.30 35.03 30.32
C LYS A 670 -0.54 35.93 29.34
N LEU A 671 0.68 35.54 28.95
CA LEU A 671 1.53 36.34 28.06
C LEU A 671 1.21 36.14 26.56
N ARG A 672 0.44 35.15 26.19
CA ARG A 672 0.04 34.90 24.79
C ARG A 672 -1.19 35.68 24.33
N VAL A 673 -1.89 36.39 25.22
CA VAL A 673 -3.11 37.18 24.90
C VAL A 673 -2.82 38.44 24.09
N ALA A 674 -1.54 38.78 23.85
CA ALA A 674 -1.11 40.04 23.24
C ALA A 674 -0.34 39.89 21.92
N ARG A 675 -0.58 38.84 21.14
CA ARG A 675 0.00 38.78 19.78
C ARG A 675 -0.98 38.29 18.75
#